data_0418bedcdc829f13c05689bc4ee2d2c7
#
_entry.id   0418bedcdc829f13c05689bc4ee2d2c7
#
_cell.length_a   1.000
_cell.length_b   1.000
_cell.length_c   1.000
_cell.angle_alpha   90.00
_cell.angle_beta   90.00
_cell.angle_gamma   90.00
#
_symmetry.space_group_name_H-M   'P 1'
#
loop_
_entity.id
_entity.type
_entity.pdbx_description
1 polymer ?
#
loop_
_entity_poly.entity_id
_entity_poly.type
_entity_poly.pdbx_seq_one_letter_code
_entity_poly.pdbx_strand_id
1 'polypeptide(L)'
;MRRLGRALAALLLLPAGWLVLSSPPARALPPAFQRQTVLSGLTRPTNVEFAPDGRVFVAEKSGLIKVFDSLSDTTPAVYADLRTQVHNFWDRGLLGMALHPGFPADPRLYVLYSRDAVPGGTAPRWGTAGATDDPCPTPPGATGDGCLITGRLSVISPTGAETPLITDWCQQHPSHSVGDLRFGPDGALYASAGDGASFNFADYGQDNLTSSDVTPDNPCGDPPSPVGTALSPPSAEGGALRSQDVRTNGDPAGLDGSLIRINPDTGAAAAGNPNAADPDPNAARIVAHGLRNPFRMTVRPGTSEIWLGEVGWNTVEEINRVVSPTAGVTNFGWPCYEGPGRQGGYDNLDLTLCENLYAAGASAHTAPYFAWNHNARPAPNDPCPSGGSSASGVAFHSGGGYPAAYDGALFFSDYSRQCVWVMAKGANGLPDPATIQTFDSGMPTVELETGPGGDLFAVDYDHGTLVRYIYANTPPTAAIGASATSGAAPLAVTFSGASSVDADGDPLTYAWDLDGDGELDDSTAVAPSFTYAQPGSYTVRLRVQDGRGGQGDASVTVNVDNTAPTAAIAAPSANTTWAVGQTIAFSGSGSDAQDGTVPGSRMHWALILHHCPSTCHEHEITVFTGASGSFQAPDHDFPSHLELRLTVTDAQGLSDTKSVLLQPRTVNLTFQSSPPGLRIGFNSEQPITPFTRTVIVGSGNSVSAPSPQSAGGGSHSFASWSDGGAATHQIVAPATATTYTATYQPTAAVPGLVAAYGMNEGVGSTVADASGGGNTGTLTSTTWNTSGRYGGALSFNGTSSWITIPDAPSLRLTTGMTVEAWARPTTVTGWRTVVMKQHAAGEAYTLTAGSDTNRPHTAIHTTSLGDIGAPSQLPLNAWSHLAATYDATTLRLYVNGTQVAQNYKTGAIRTDNGVLRIGGNSLWGEYFAGLIDEVRLYNRALTPAEIQTDLNTPVG
;
A
#
# COMPACT_ATOMS: atom_id res chain seq x y z
N MET A 1 9.79 62.66 19.84
CA MET A 1 8.64 63.20 20.64
C MET A 1 7.44 62.29 20.42
N ARG A 2 7.14 61.52 21.39
CA ARG A 2 5.81 61.33 22.06
C ARG A 2 4.59 61.38 21.12
N ARG A 3 3.74 60.35 20.97
CA ARG A 3 2.88 59.78 22.01
C ARG A 3 2.28 58.43 21.61
N LEU A 4 2.14 57.57 22.63
CA LEU A 4 1.32 56.39 22.79
C LEU A 4 -0.16 56.59 22.34
N GLY A 5 -0.74 55.49 21.79
CA GLY A 5 -2.16 55.26 21.71
C GLY A 5 -2.44 53.77 21.79
N ARG A 6 -2.94 53.30 22.97
CA ARG A 6 -3.43 51.93 23.21
C ARG A 6 -4.72 51.73 22.42
N ALA A 7 -4.84 50.59 21.74
CA ALA A 7 -6.14 50.04 21.36
C ALA A 7 -6.21 48.53 21.69
N LEU A 8 -7.29 48.18 22.37
CA LEU A 8 -7.66 46.86 22.87
C LEU A 8 -7.63 45.79 21.79
N ALA A 9 -7.04 44.66 22.11
CA ALA A 9 -7.19 43.42 21.35
C ALA A 9 -8.53 42.76 21.72
N ALA A 10 -9.44 42.68 20.79
CA ALA A 10 -10.60 41.79 20.85
C ALA A 10 -10.17 40.43 20.33
N LEU A 11 -10.13 39.42 21.20
CA LEU A 11 -9.91 38.01 20.88
C LEU A 11 -11.17 37.47 20.19
N LEU A 12 -11.13 37.33 18.87
CA LEU A 12 -12.08 36.53 18.13
C LEU A 12 -11.61 35.07 18.15
N LEU A 13 -12.24 34.24 18.96
CA LEU A 13 -12.15 32.80 18.91
C LEU A 13 -12.80 32.31 17.60
N LEU A 14 -11.98 32.01 16.61
CA LEU A 14 -12.41 31.20 15.46
C LEU A 14 -12.34 29.72 15.88
N PRO A 15 -13.37 28.91 15.59
CA PRO A 15 -13.28 27.47 15.84
C PRO A 15 -12.22 26.87 14.91
N ALA A 16 -11.29 26.11 15.50
CA ALA A 16 -10.34 25.29 14.78
C ALA A 16 -11.12 24.28 13.91
N GLY A 17 -11.24 24.58 12.63
CA GLY A 17 -11.65 23.61 11.65
C GLY A 17 -10.61 22.49 11.62
N TRP A 18 -11.00 21.30 12.03
CA TRP A 18 -10.23 20.10 11.80
C TRP A 18 -10.11 19.89 10.28
N LEU A 19 -8.93 20.14 9.71
CA LEU A 19 -8.58 19.57 8.43
C LEU A 19 -8.59 18.04 8.64
N VAL A 20 -9.64 17.39 8.18
CA VAL A 20 -9.61 15.96 7.92
C VAL A 20 -8.66 15.79 6.75
N LEU A 21 -7.39 15.60 7.05
CA LEU A 21 -6.48 14.96 6.12
C LEU A 21 -7.10 13.59 5.82
N SER A 22 -7.61 13.41 4.61
CA SER A 22 -8.00 12.11 4.12
C SER A 22 -6.78 11.21 4.24
N SER A 23 -6.80 10.33 5.25
CA SER A 23 -5.83 9.26 5.39
C SER A 23 -5.82 8.47 4.08
N PRO A 24 -4.63 8.09 3.57
CA PRO A 24 -4.56 7.11 2.50
C PRO A 24 -5.38 5.88 2.91
N PRO A 25 -5.90 5.09 1.95
CA PRO A 25 -6.70 3.91 2.27
C PRO A 25 -5.97 3.09 3.32
N ALA A 26 -6.68 2.67 4.35
CA ALA A 26 -6.12 1.98 5.50
C ALA A 26 -5.28 0.80 5.02
N ARG A 27 -3.97 0.88 5.20
CA ARG A 27 -3.02 -0.20 5.01
C ARG A 27 -3.38 -1.24 6.05
N ALA A 28 -3.81 -2.42 5.60
CA ALA A 28 -4.41 -3.40 6.49
C ALA A 28 -3.35 -4.21 7.23
N LEU A 29 -2.79 -3.65 8.29
CA LEU A 29 -2.18 -4.47 9.34
C LEU A 29 -3.25 -5.35 9.99
N PRO A 30 -2.91 -6.54 10.50
CA PRO A 30 -3.82 -7.29 11.35
C PRO A 30 -4.32 -6.44 12.53
N PRO A 31 -5.53 -6.69 13.05
CA PRO A 31 -6.07 -5.95 14.19
C PRO A 31 -5.05 -5.86 15.33
N ALA A 32 -5.04 -4.72 16.02
CA ALA A 32 -4.14 -4.38 17.12
C ALA A 32 -2.66 -4.19 16.76
N PHE A 33 -2.20 -4.53 15.56
CA PHE A 33 -0.85 -4.17 15.12
C PHE A 33 -0.77 -2.72 14.66
N GLN A 34 0.35 -2.08 14.97
CA GLN A 34 0.65 -0.70 14.57
C GLN A 34 2.09 -0.59 14.08
N ARG A 35 2.32 0.27 13.07
CA ARG A 35 3.66 0.67 12.67
C ARG A 35 4.15 1.82 13.56
N GLN A 36 5.36 1.69 14.05
CA GLN A 36 6.07 2.76 14.74
C GLN A 36 7.38 3.03 14.01
N THR A 37 7.54 4.19 13.39
CA THR A 37 8.85 4.62 12.91
C THR A 37 9.73 4.93 14.11
N VAL A 38 10.80 4.16 14.29
CA VAL A 38 11.73 4.30 15.42
C VAL A 38 13.00 5.06 15.05
N LEU A 39 13.51 4.90 13.82
CA LEU A 39 14.61 5.68 13.28
C LEU A 39 14.23 6.28 11.92
N SER A 40 14.75 7.45 11.60
CA SER A 40 14.50 8.16 10.34
C SER A 40 15.72 8.96 9.88
N GLY A 41 15.67 9.52 8.66
CA GLY A 41 16.79 10.29 8.11
C GLY A 41 17.96 9.42 7.64
N LEU A 42 17.69 8.14 7.35
CA LEU A 42 18.63 7.21 6.75
C LEU A 42 18.64 7.37 5.23
N THR A 43 19.75 7.05 4.60
CA THR A 43 19.88 7.13 3.14
C THR A 43 19.99 5.73 2.56
N ARG A 44 18.87 5.22 2.02
CA ARG A 44 18.78 3.87 1.45
C ARG A 44 19.36 2.82 2.41
N PRO A 45 18.81 2.67 3.63
CA PRO A 45 19.27 1.68 4.60
C PRO A 45 19.07 0.26 4.04
N THR A 46 20.03 -0.61 4.27
CA THR A 46 20.01 -1.99 3.74
C THR A 46 19.96 -3.03 4.82
N ASN A 47 20.50 -2.77 6.00
CA ASN A 47 20.57 -3.76 7.07
C ASN A 47 20.54 -3.08 8.44
N VAL A 48 20.04 -3.78 9.46
CA VAL A 48 20.00 -3.34 10.86
C VAL A 48 20.46 -4.45 11.79
N GLU A 49 21.25 -4.10 12.79
CA GLU A 49 21.71 -5.01 13.85
C GLU A 49 21.44 -4.39 15.22
N PHE A 50 20.86 -5.19 16.13
CA PHE A 50 20.55 -4.80 17.49
C PHE A 50 21.57 -5.38 18.45
N ALA A 51 22.37 -4.50 19.06
CA ALA A 51 23.36 -4.92 20.03
C ALA A 51 22.73 -5.22 21.41
N PRO A 52 23.27 -6.22 22.16
CA PRO A 52 22.77 -6.55 23.50
C PRO A 52 22.87 -5.39 24.52
N ASP A 53 23.72 -4.39 24.27
CA ASP A 53 23.86 -3.18 25.10
C ASP A 53 22.86 -2.07 24.75
N GLY A 54 21.96 -2.30 23.80
CA GLY A 54 20.90 -1.40 23.39
C GLY A 54 21.21 -0.52 22.19
N ARG A 55 22.46 -0.53 21.72
CA ARG A 55 22.83 0.21 20.49
C ARG A 55 22.22 -0.44 19.25
N VAL A 56 21.96 0.40 18.24
CA VAL A 56 21.44 -0.05 16.95
C VAL A 56 22.40 0.38 15.85
N PHE A 57 22.85 -0.58 15.06
CA PHE A 57 23.71 -0.36 13.92
C PHE A 57 22.87 -0.41 12.65
N VAL A 58 23.05 0.55 11.74
CA VAL A 58 22.34 0.61 10.47
C VAL A 58 23.35 0.79 9.34
N ALA A 59 23.31 -0.11 8.37
CA ALA A 59 24.08 0.00 7.15
C ALA A 59 23.29 0.80 6.11
N GLU A 60 23.91 1.82 5.53
CA GLU A 60 23.41 2.49 4.32
C GLU A 60 24.10 1.90 3.08
N LYS A 61 23.35 1.73 2.02
CA LYS A 61 23.76 1.07 0.77
C LYS A 61 25.08 1.62 0.21
N SER A 62 25.33 2.92 0.38
CA SER A 62 26.54 3.59 -0.07
C SER A 62 27.85 3.16 0.64
N GLY A 63 27.73 2.43 1.77
CA GLY A 63 28.90 2.00 2.57
C GLY A 63 29.06 2.79 3.88
N LEU A 64 28.09 3.62 4.26
CA LEU A 64 28.10 4.30 5.55
C LEU A 64 27.44 3.41 6.60
N ILE A 65 28.11 3.22 7.75
CA ILE A 65 27.55 2.51 8.90
C ILE A 65 27.29 3.51 10.00
N LYS A 66 26.04 3.62 10.41
CA LYS A 66 25.59 4.49 11.48
C LYS A 66 25.35 3.68 12.75
N VAL A 67 25.64 4.27 13.91
CA VAL A 67 25.31 3.71 15.22
C VAL A 67 24.46 4.69 16.00
N PHE A 68 23.37 4.19 16.53
CA PHE A 68 22.45 4.88 17.44
C PHE A 68 22.63 4.31 18.85
N ASP A 69 22.64 5.16 19.86
CA ASP A 69 22.77 4.71 21.25
C ASP A 69 21.55 3.92 21.73
N SER A 70 20.39 4.12 21.12
CA SER A 70 19.16 3.38 21.36
C SER A 70 18.15 3.59 20.23
N LEU A 71 17.01 2.89 20.26
CA LEU A 71 15.88 3.10 19.34
C LEU A 71 15.21 4.49 19.46
N SER A 72 15.51 5.26 20.50
CA SER A 72 15.00 6.63 20.68
C SER A 72 16.05 7.70 20.33
N ASP A 73 17.25 7.31 19.96
CA ASP A 73 18.29 8.23 19.52
C ASP A 73 17.97 8.79 18.13
N THR A 74 18.01 10.10 17.98
CA THR A 74 17.75 10.81 16.71
C THR A 74 19.00 11.36 16.05
N THR A 75 20.19 11.15 16.66
CA THR A 75 21.46 11.76 16.25
C THR A 75 22.59 10.72 16.15
N PRO A 76 22.56 9.83 15.15
CA PRO A 76 23.51 8.74 15.05
C PRO A 76 24.95 9.23 14.85
N ALA A 77 25.88 8.49 15.40
CA ALA A 77 27.30 8.64 15.07
C ALA A 77 27.64 7.79 13.81
N VAL A 78 28.66 8.20 13.08
CA VAL A 78 29.25 7.37 12.03
C VAL A 78 30.18 6.36 12.69
N TYR A 79 29.87 5.06 12.56
CA TYR A 79 30.70 3.97 13.06
C TYR A 79 31.85 3.64 12.09
N ALA A 80 31.53 3.57 10.79
CA ALA A 80 32.53 3.38 9.71
C ALA A 80 32.04 4.03 8.41
N ASP A 81 33.00 4.48 7.59
CA ASP A 81 32.77 5.03 6.26
C ASP A 81 33.54 4.23 5.21
N LEU A 82 32.84 3.34 4.52
CA LEU A 82 33.36 2.48 3.47
C LEU A 82 33.02 2.97 2.06
N ARG A 83 32.49 4.20 1.89
CA ARG A 83 32.01 4.71 0.59
C ARG A 83 33.05 4.73 -0.51
N THR A 84 34.33 4.81 -0.17
CA THR A 84 35.45 4.68 -1.15
C THR A 84 35.67 3.25 -1.60
N GLN A 85 35.25 2.26 -0.81
CA GLN A 85 35.46 0.84 -1.09
C GLN A 85 34.22 0.21 -1.75
N VAL A 86 33.01 0.74 -1.45
CA VAL A 86 31.73 0.19 -1.87
C VAL A 86 31.33 0.71 -3.24
N HIS A 87 31.02 -0.18 -4.18
CA HIS A 87 30.38 0.14 -5.45
C HIS A 87 28.86 0.23 -5.25
N ASN A 88 28.34 1.45 -5.16
CA ASN A 88 26.90 1.67 -4.96
C ASN A 88 26.20 1.95 -6.29
N PHE A 89 25.76 0.90 -6.96
CA PHE A 89 25.05 1.02 -8.23
C PHE A 89 24.05 -0.16 -8.40
N TRP A 90 22.80 0.11 -8.74
CA TRP A 90 21.70 -0.85 -8.86
C TRP A 90 21.58 -1.72 -7.60
N ASP A 91 21.76 -3.07 -7.70
CA ASP A 91 21.65 -3.99 -6.55
C ASP A 91 22.93 -4.03 -5.70
N ARG A 92 24.01 -3.42 -6.17
CA ARG A 92 25.31 -3.38 -5.48
C ARG A 92 25.33 -2.34 -4.37
N GLY A 93 26.06 -2.64 -3.33
CA GLY A 93 26.23 -1.75 -2.19
C GLY A 93 26.81 -2.48 -0.98
N LEU A 94 26.69 -1.86 0.19
CA LEU A 94 26.83 -2.51 1.49
C LEU A 94 25.49 -3.16 1.81
N LEU A 95 25.42 -4.50 1.78
CA LEU A 95 24.16 -5.23 1.86
C LEU A 95 24.03 -6.11 3.10
N GLY A 96 25.09 -6.81 3.51
CA GLY A 96 25.10 -7.66 4.69
C GLY A 96 25.91 -7.05 5.84
N MET A 97 25.37 -7.17 7.06
CA MET A 97 26.04 -6.75 8.29
C MET A 97 25.69 -7.73 9.42
N ALA A 98 26.63 -8.04 10.30
CA ALA A 98 26.38 -8.86 11.48
C ALA A 98 27.29 -8.46 12.64
N LEU A 99 26.75 -8.38 13.86
CA LEU A 99 27.52 -8.22 15.08
C LEU A 99 28.10 -9.57 15.54
N HIS A 100 29.34 -9.56 16.07
CA HIS A 100 29.89 -10.76 16.69
C HIS A 100 28.98 -11.22 17.85
N PRO A 101 28.69 -12.55 18.02
CA PRO A 101 27.79 -13.01 19.09
C PRO A 101 28.23 -12.65 20.51
N GLY A 102 29.53 -12.37 20.71
CA GLY A 102 30.10 -11.88 21.97
C GLY A 102 30.04 -10.38 22.18
N PHE A 103 29.39 -9.63 21.29
CA PHE A 103 29.27 -8.19 21.43
C PHE A 103 28.51 -7.81 22.73
N PRO A 104 28.93 -6.77 23.49
CA PRO A 104 30.00 -5.81 23.21
C PRO A 104 31.39 -6.22 23.71
N ALA A 105 31.54 -7.39 24.37
CA ALA A 105 32.86 -7.85 24.87
C ALA A 105 33.83 -8.17 23.71
N ASP A 106 33.31 -8.70 22.61
CA ASP A 106 34.00 -8.76 21.32
C ASP A 106 33.31 -7.79 20.35
N PRO A 107 33.86 -6.57 20.19
CA PRO A 107 33.17 -5.50 19.51
C PRO A 107 33.32 -5.53 17.97
N ARG A 108 33.57 -6.70 17.39
CA ARG A 108 33.71 -6.84 15.94
C ARG A 108 32.36 -6.76 15.23
N LEU A 109 32.32 -5.99 14.15
CA LEU A 109 31.22 -5.92 13.20
C LEU A 109 31.70 -6.52 11.88
N TYR A 110 30.90 -7.38 11.30
CA TYR A 110 31.16 -8.00 10.00
C TYR A 110 30.32 -7.32 8.93
N VAL A 111 30.91 -7.13 7.74
CA VAL A 111 30.24 -6.50 6.61
C VAL A 111 30.47 -7.30 5.33
N LEU A 112 29.41 -7.36 4.51
CA LEU A 112 29.45 -7.97 3.18
C LEU A 112 28.99 -6.92 2.16
N TYR A 113 29.85 -6.61 1.20
CA TYR A 113 29.57 -5.54 0.26
C TYR A 113 30.20 -5.77 -1.12
N SER A 114 29.64 -5.10 -2.12
CA SER A 114 30.19 -5.02 -3.48
C SER A 114 31.36 -4.04 -3.48
N ARG A 115 32.58 -4.55 -3.54
CA ARG A 115 33.80 -3.71 -3.55
C ARG A 115 34.06 -3.11 -4.92
N ASP A 116 34.26 -1.83 -4.98
CA ASP A 116 34.51 -1.07 -6.21
C ASP A 116 35.93 -1.29 -6.81
N ALA A 117 36.24 -2.55 -7.06
CA ALA A 117 37.50 -2.94 -7.73
C ALA A 117 37.38 -4.34 -8.32
N VAL A 118 38.08 -4.61 -9.41
CA VAL A 118 38.30 -5.98 -9.92
C VAL A 118 39.08 -6.82 -8.90
N PRO A 119 39.11 -8.15 -9.03
CA PRO A 119 39.94 -9.02 -8.22
C PRO A 119 41.40 -8.51 -8.19
N GLY A 120 41.97 -8.35 -6.99
CA GLY A 120 43.33 -7.80 -6.79
C GLY A 120 43.51 -6.31 -7.11
N GLY A 121 42.46 -5.61 -7.58
CA GLY A 121 42.51 -4.19 -7.95
C GLY A 121 42.35 -3.24 -6.74
N THR A 122 42.41 -1.93 -7.01
CA THR A 122 42.26 -0.85 -6.02
C THR A 122 40.92 -0.14 -6.19
N ALA A 123 40.22 0.15 -5.08
CA ALA A 123 39.02 0.98 -5.06
C ALA A 123 39.37 2.48 -4.89
N PRO A 124 38.57 3.41 -5.43
CA PRO A 124 37.40 3.14 -6.29
C PRO A 124 37.86 2.92 -7.76
N ARG A 125 37.15 2.05 -8.47
CA ARG A 125 37.29 1.85 -9.92
C ARG A 125 36.30 2.74 -10.69
N TRP A 126 35.09 2.81 -10.21
CA TRP A 126 33.97 3.58 -10.77
C TRP A 126 33.66 4.77 -9.87
N GLY A 127 33.11 5.84 -10.39
CA GLY A 127 32.78 7.04 -9.60
C GLY A 127 33.98 7.75 -9.01
N THR A 128 33.85 8.29 -7.81
CA THR A 128 34.88 9.04 -7.07
C THR A 128 34.93 8.61 -5.60
N ALA A 129 36.11 8.73 -4.97
CA ALA A 129 36.26 8.38 -3.55
C ALA A 129 35.23 9.10 -2.67
N GLY A 130 34.52 8.33 -1.82
CA GLY A 130 33.48 8.84 -0.91
C GLY A 130 32.17 9.20 -1.57
N ALA A 131 31.95 8.84 -2.84
CA ALA A 131 30.68 9.04 -3.54
C ALA A 131 29.56 8.20 -2.90
N THR A 132 28.32 8.66 -3.10
CA THR A 132 27.11 7.94 -2.68
C THR A 132 26.41 7.25 -3.85
N ASP A 133 26.96 7.34 -5.05
CA ASP A 133 26.47 6.68 -6.27
C ASP A 133 27.65 6.54 -7.24
N ASP A 134 27.87 5.33 -7.77
CA ASP A 134 29.02 4.97 -8.60
C ASP A 134 28.53 4.44 -9.94
N PRO A 135 28.17 5.32 -10.89
CA PRO A 135 27.53 4.91 -12.14
C PRO A 135 28.46 4.05 -12.98
N CYS A 136 27.91 2.96 -13.51
CA CYS A 136 28.55 2.15 -14.55
C CYS A 136 28.50 2.89 -15.88
N PRO A 137 29.64 3.36 -16.42
CA PRO A 137 29.64 4.08 -17.71
C PRO A 137 29.35 3.14 -18.88
N THR A 138 28.96 3.70 -20.00
CA THR A 138 28.82 2.94 -21.25
C THR A 138 29.80 3.48 -22.28
N PRO A 139 30.77 2.68 -22.73
CA PRO A 139 31.07 1.30 -22.32
C PRO A 139 31.68 1.18 -20.91
N PRO A 140 31.60 -0.02 -20.24
CA PRO A 140 31.03 -1.29 -20.71
C PRO A 140 29.52 -1.37 -20.66
N GLY A 141 28.84 -0.54 -19.84
CA GLY A 141 27.37 -0.54 -19.67
C GLY A 141 26.86 -1.62 -18.74
N ALA A 142 25.90 -1.21 -17.91
CA ALA A 142 25.31 -2.08 -16.87
C ALA A 142 24.65 -3.34 -17.43
N THR A 143 24.04 -3.24 -18.60
CA THR A 143 23.29 -4.32 -19.27
C THR A 143 24.02 -4.91 -20.49
N GLY A 144 25.16 -4.35 -20.84
CA GLY A 144 26.03 -4.86 -21.90
C GLY A 144 27.05 -5.85 -21.33
N ASP A 145 28.32 -5.44 -21.28
CA ASP A 145 29.42 -6.27 -20.79
C ASP A 145 29.52 -6.31 -19.26
N GLY A 146 28.66 -5.54 -18.58
CA GLY A 146 28.67 -5.42 -17.12
C GLY A 146 29.79 -4.55 -16.57
N CYS A 147 29.67 -4.15 -15.31
CA CYS A 147 30.73 -3.44 -14.57
C CYS A 147 31.40 -4.38 -13.58
N LEU A 148 32.48 -5.01 -14.03
CA LEU A 148 33.24 -5.99 -13.24
C LEU A 148 33.74 -5.40 -11.92
N ILE A 149 33.37 -6.03 -10.80
CA ILE A 149 33.82 -5.73 -9.42
C ILE A 149 34.05 -7.01 -8.63
N THR A 150 34.34 -6.88 -7.32
CA THR A 150 34.43 -8.02 -6.38
C THR A 150 33.48 -7.88 -5.22
N GLY A 151 32.81 -8.96 -4.79
CA GLY A 151 32.25 -9.07 -3.45
C GLY A 151 33.34 -9.14 -2.39
N ARG A 152 33.11 -8.54 -1.22
CA ARG A 152 34.06 -8.57 -0.10
C ARG A 152 33.34 -8.79 1.21
N LEU A 153 33.88 -9.69 2.02
CA LEU A 153 33.53 -9.87 3.42
C LEU A 153 34.69 -9.37 4.28
N SER A 154 34.41 -8.48 5.22
CA SER A 154 35.41 -7.86 6.09
C SER A 154 34.93 -7.74 7.53
N VAL A 155 35.88 -7.61 8.45
CA VAL A 155 35.71 -7.23 9.85
C VAL A 155 35.95 -5.74 10.00
N ILE A 156 35.06 -5.03 10.66
CA ILE A 156 35.24 -3.64 11.06
C ILE A 156 35.52 -3.58 12.56
N SER A 157 36.63 -2.98 12.94
CA SER A 157 36.96 -2.74 14.35
C SER A 157 36.19 -1.57 14.94
N PRO A 158 36.13 -1.39 16.27
CA PRO A 158 35.51 -0.23 16.90
C PRO A 158 36.07 1.14 16.50
N THR A 159 37.24 1.15 15.89
CA THR A 159 37.87 2.37 15.35
C THR A 159 37.53 2.63 13.89
N GLY A 160 36.65 1.83 13.30
CA GLY A 160 36.25 1.90 11.89
C GLY A 160 37.31 1.28 10.93
N ALA A 161 38.33 0.63 11.44
CA ALA A 161 39.37 0.01 10.60
C ALA A 161 38.90 -1.33 10.03
N GLU A 162 39.04 -1.50 8.72
CA GLU A 162 38.61 -2.69 7.96
C GLU A 162 39.75 -3.74 7.89
N THR A 163 39.41 -5.02 8.08
CA THR A 163 40.24 -6.20 7.84
C THR A 163 39.49 -7.19 6.95
N PRO A 164 39.92 -7.38 5.70
CA PRO A 164 39.30 -8.33 4.78
C PRO A 164 39.46 -9.78 5.20
N LEU A 165 38.40 -10.58 5.08
CA LEU A 165 38.40 -12.03 5.27
C LEU A 165 38.27 -12.79 3.93
N ILE A 166 37.38 -12.30 3.03
CA ILE A 166 37.21 -12.84 1.68
C ILE A 166 37.28 -11.69 0.69
N THR A 167 38.04 -11.85 -0.39
CA THR A 167 38.39 -10.74 -1.31
C THR A 167 38.13 -11.03 -2.77
N ASP A 168 37.89 -12.28 -3.14
CA ASP A 168 37.94 -12.74 -4.52
C ASP A 168 36.59 -13.24 -5.05
N TRP A 169 35.52 -12.63 -4.62
CA TRP A 169 34.17 -12.92 -5.06
C TRP A 169 33.88 -12.11 -6.32
N CYS A 170 34.10 -12.67 -7.48
CA CYS A 170 34.02 -11.96 -8.75
C CYS A 170 32.58 -11.73 -9.16
N GLN A 171 32.22 -10.50 -9.55
CA GLN A 171 30.87 -10.16 -9.99
C GLN A 171 30.89 -9.26 -11.23
N GLN A 172 30.34 -9.75 -12.33
CA GLN A 172 30.38 -9.06 -13.62
C GLN A 172 29.25 -8.03 -13.75
N HIS A 173 28.00 -8.43 -13.63
CA HIS A 173 26.87 -7.55 -13.82
C HIS A 173 26.46 -6.87 -12.50
N PRO A 174 25.86 -5.65 -12.54
CA PRO A 174 25.47 -4.92 -11.34
C PRO A 174 24.16 -5.39 -10.72
N SER A 175 23.71 -6.60 -11.02
CA SER A 175 22.59 -7.31 -10.43
C SER A 175 23.05 -8.61 -9.76
N HIS A 176 22.22 -9.17 -8.89
CA HIS A 176 22.47 -10.43 -8.18
C HIS A 176 23.83 -10.45 -7.45
N SER A 177 24.05 -9.44 -6.68
CA SER A 177 25.33 -9.17 -6.03
C SER A 177 25.49 -9.99 -4.73
N VAL A 178 26.29 -9.51 -3.78
CA VAL A 178 26.34 -10.08 -2.44
C VAL A 178 24.98 -9.93 -1.73
N GLY A 179 24.69 -10.84 -0.81
CA GLY A 179 23.44 -10.87 -0.05
C GLY A 179 23.62 -10.46 1.40
N ASP A 180 23.47 -11.38 2.33
CA ASP A 180 23.36 -11.15 3.76
C ASP A 180 24.46 -11.86 4.57
N LEU A 181 24.56 -11.46 5.85
CA LEU A 181 25.45 -12.07 6.86
C LEU A 181 24.63 -12.47 8.08
N ARG A 182 24.83 -13.70 8.59
CA ARG A 182 24.23 -14.16 9.84
C ARG A 182 25.17 -15.08 10.62
N PHE A 183 25.18 -14.95 11.92
CA PHE A 183 25.82 -15.94 12.78
C PHE A 183 24.87 -17.12 13.04
N GLY A 184 25.37 -18.33 12.87
CA GLY A 184 24.69 -19.53 13.32
C GLY A 184 24.81 -19.74 14.83
N PRO A 185 23.97 -20.62 15.43
CA PRO A 185 24.04 -20.93 16.85
C PRO A 185 25.33 -21.64 17.28
N ASP A 186 26.09 -22.12 16.32
CA ASP A 186 27.41 -22.75 16.47
C ASP A 186 28.58 -21.74 16.42
N GLY A 187 28.26 -20.44 16.27
CA GLY A 187 29.25 -19.37 16.19
C GLY A 187 29.94 -19.25 14.82
N ALA A 188 29.57 -20.03 13.83
CA ALA A 188 30.04 -19.85 12.47
C ALA A 188 29.32 -18.70 11.79
N LEU A 189 30.01 -17.99 10.90
CA LEU A 189 29.45 -16.91 10.10
C LEU A 189 28.99 -17.45 8.75
N TYR A 190 27.75 -17.16 8.38
CA TYR A 190 27.16 -17.46 7.07
C TYR A 190 27.14 -16.20 6.22
N ALA A 191 27.43 -16.36 4.93
CA ALA A 191 27.34 -15.28 3.95
C ALA A 191 26.71 -15.81 2.66
N SER A 192 25.79 -15.05 2.08
CA SER A 192 25.14 -15.37 0.82
C SER A 192 25.58 -14.41 -0.29
N ALA A 193 25.65 -14.90 -1.52
CA ALA A 193 25.77 -14.05 -2.70
C ALA A 193 25.07 -14.66 -3.92
N GLY A 194 24.62 -13.78 -4.79
CA GLY A 194 24.02 -14.13 -6.06
C GLY A 194 25.04 -14.51 -7.13
N ASP A 195 24.53 -14.86 -8.31
CA ASP A 195 25.31 -15.36 -9.43
C ASP A 195 26.15 -14.27 -10.13
N GLY A 196 25.92 -12.98 -9.85
CA GLY A 196 26.61 -11.86 -10.48
C GLY A 196 26.46 -11.78 -12.00
N ALA A 197 25.47 -12.47 -12.55
CA ALA A 197 25.19 -12.62 -13.96
C ALA A 197 24.17 -11.61 -14.49
N SER A 198 23.95 -11.57 -15.79
CA SER A 198 22.95 -10.71 -16.41
C SER A 198 21.52 -11.19 -16.12
N PHE A 199 20.60 -10.25 -15.85
CA PHE A 199 19.18 -10.55 -15.76
C PHE A 199 18.43 -10.37 -17.09
N ASN A 200 19.08 -9.82 -18.13
CA ASN A 200 18.42 -9.52 -19.41
C ASN A 200 18.38 -10.69 -20.37
N PHE A 201 19.26 -11.66 -20.20
CA PHE A 201 19.40 -12.81 -21.09
C PHE A 201 19.94 -14.02 -20.31
N ALA A 202 19.86 -15.21 -20.89
CA ALA A 202 20.51 -16.41 -20.35
C ALA A 202 22.02 -16.26 -20.46
N ASP A 203 22.66 -15.92 -19.35
CA ASP A 203 24.08 -15.62 -19.25
C ASP A 203 24.85 -16.90 -18.92
N TYR A 204 25.64 -17.39 -19.88
CA TYR A 204 26.50 -18.54 -19.77
C TYR A 204 27.99 -18.18 -19.91
N GLY A 205 28.34 -16.91 -19.72
CA GLY A 205 29.68 -16.37 -19.78
C GLY A 205 30.07 -15.78 -21.13
N GLN A 206 29.13 -15.69 -22.08
CA GLN A 206 29.33 -15.02 -23.35
C GLN A 206 29.50 -13.50 -23.15
N ASP A 207 30.32 -12.89 -23.98
CA ASP A 207 30.35 -11.46 -24.14
C ASP A 207 29.06 -10.98 -24.82
N ASN A 208 28.39 -10.02 -24.24
CA ASN A 208 27.12 -9.54 -24.80
C ASN A 208 27.32 -8.37 -25.76
N LEU A 209 28.24 -8.52 -26.74
CA LEU A 209 28.05 -7.91 -28.04
C LEU A 209 28.28 -6.41 -28.18
N THR A 210 28.82 -5.74 -27.21
CA THR A 210 29.37 -4.43 -27.47
C THR A 210 30.87 -4.60 -27.61
N SER A 211 31.39 -4.44 -28.77
CA SER A 211 32.84 -4.46 -29.08
C SER A 211 33.65 -3.38 -28.33
N SER A 212 33.44 -3.32 -27.00
CA SER A 212 34.03 -2.27 -26.19
C SER A 212 35.41 -2.61 -25.68
N ASP A 213 35.84 -3.88 -25.70
CA ASP A 213 37.10 -4.42 -25.21
C ASP A 213 37.52 -3.97 -23.80
N VAL A 214 36.61 -3.40 -23.01
CA VAL A 214 36.93 -2.93 -21.66
C VAL A 214 36.65 -3.98 -20.59
N THR A 215 35.84 -4.99 -20.91
CA THR A 215 35.61 -6.17 -20.09
C THR A 215 35.83 -7.39 -20.97
N PRO A 216 36.81 -8.29 -20.65
CA PRO A 216 37.04 -9.49 -21.43
C PRO A 216 35.86 -10.44 -21.34
N ASP A 217 35.70 -11.29 -22.35
CA ASP A 217 34.77 -12.41 -22.34
C ASP A 217 34.97 -13.26 -21.08
N ASN A 218 33.87 -13.65 -20.40
CA ASN A 218 33.91 -14.43 -19.17
C ASN A 218 34.96 -13.88 -18.15
N PRO A 219 34.83 -12.62 -17.69
CA PRO A 219 35.88 -11.91 -16.96
C PRO A 219 36.13 -12.48 -15.55
N CYS A 220 35.23 -13.28 -15.03
CA CYS A 220 35.40 -13.99 -13.76
C CYS A 220 36.18 -15.30 -13.93
N GLY A 221 36.50 -15.68 -15.18
CA GLY A 221 37.46 -16.74 -15.50
C GLY A 221 37.00 -18.14 -15.11
N ASP A 222 35.71 -18.39 -15.19
CA ASP A 222 35.11 -19.67 -14.92
C ASP A 222 34.51 -20.27 -16.22
N PRO A 223 34.99 -21.44 -16.65
CA PRO A 223 36.14 -22.11 -16.11
C PRO A 223 37.45 -21.37 -16.47
N PRO A 224 38.49 -21.45 -15.66
CA PRO A 224 39.77 -20.77 -15.96
C PRO A 224 40.46 -21.38 -17.20
N SER A 225 41.28 -20.57 -17.89
CA SER A 225 42.07 -21.03 -19.00
C SER A 225 43.09 -22.13 -18.53
N PRO A 226 43.27 -23.27 -19.24
CA PRO A 226 42.72 -23.54 -20.58
C PRO A 226 41.32 -24.19 -20.61
N VAL A 227 40.75 -24.53 -19.47
CA VAL A 227 39.45 -25.24 -19.36
C VAL A 227 38.29 -24.30 -19.69
N GLY A 228 38.34 -23.06 -19.28
CA GLY A 228 37.29 -22.10 -19.37
C GLY A 228 37.18 -21.26 -20.63
N THR A 229 37.51 -21.81 -21.77
CA THR A 229 37.40 -21.08 -23.06
C THR A 229 36.11 -21.35 -23.83
N ALA A 230 35.25 -22.23 -23.33
CA ALA A 230 33.98 -22.51 -23.97
C ALA A 230 32.93 -21.45 -23.60
N LEU A 231 32.80 -20.42 -24.42
CA LEU A 231 31.80 -19.34 -24.26
C LEU A 231 30.52 -19.60 -25.04
N SER A 232 30.25 -20.85 -25.40
CA SER A 232 29.08 -21.23 -26.18
C SER A 232 28.53 -22.60 -25.79
N PRO A 233 27.20 -22.80 -25.86
CA PRO A 233 26.58 -24.10 -25.65
C PRO A 233 27.16 -25.19 -26.58
N PRO A 234 27.18 -26.46 -26.13
CA PRO A 234 26.65 -26.92 -24.85
C PRO A 234 27.66 -26.86 -23.66
N SER A 235 28.91 -26.58 -23.92
CA SER A 235 30.03 -26.70 -22.91
C SER A 235 30.35 -25.43 -22.18
N ALA A 236 29.49 -24.39 -22.27
CA ALA A 236 29.66 -23.16 -21.50
C ALA A 236 29.42 -23.41 -20.00
N GLU A 237 30.20 -22.76 -19.15
CA GLU A 237 30.15 -22.89 -17.69
C GLU A 237 30.17 -21.53 -16.96
N GLY A 238 30.38 -20.43 -17.67
CA GLY A 238 30.42 -19.08 -17.11
C GLY A 238 29.06 -18.45 -16.83
N GLY A 239 29.05 -17.17 -16.49
CA GLY A 239 27.85 -16.43 -16.19
C GLY A 239 27.08 -17.00 -14.99
N ALA A 240 25.76 -17.19 -15.12
CA ALA A 240 24.93 -17.77 -14.06
C ALA A 240 25.27 -19.26 -13.77
N LEU A 241 25.91 -19.95 -14.70
CA LEU A 241 26.32 -21.35 -14.49
C LEU A 241 27.37 -21.50 -13.37
N ARG A 242 28.12 -20.44 -13.04
CA ARG A 242 29.01 -20.41 -11.89
C ARG A 242 28.32 -20.76 -10.56
N SER A 243 27.02 -20.57 -10.47
CA SER A 243 26.26 -21.05 -9.31
C SER A 243 26.23 -22.57 -9.15
N GLN A 244 26.65 -23.32 -10.20
CA GLN A 244 26.77 -24.77 -10.20
C GLN A 244 28.23 -25.25 -10.20
N ASP A 245 29.21 -24.38 -10.05
CA ASP A 245 30.65 -24.57 -10.17
C ASP A 245 31.20 -25.68 -9.25
N VAL A 246 30.67 -25.82 -8.04
CA VAL A 246 30.98 -26.98 -7.14
C VAL A 246 30.77 -28.36 -7.80
N ARG A 247 30.04 -28.43 -8.91
CA ARG A 247 29.76 -29.65 -9.65
C ARG A 247 30.70 -29.88 -10.84
N THR A 248 31.54 -28.92 -11.14
CA THR A 248 32.57 -29.03 -12.18
C THR A 248 33.87 -29.60 -11.59
N ASN A 249 34.74 -30.18 -12.42
CA ASN A 249 35.95 -30.82 -11.94
C ASN A 249 37.17 -30.23 -12.66
N GLY A 250 38.20 -29.92 -11.88
CA GLY A 250 39.54 -29.57 -12.41
C GLY A 250 39.87 -28.09 -12.39
N ASP A 251 39.04 -27.25 -11.83
CA ASP A 251 39.16 -25.81 -11.63
C ASP A 251 38.80 -25.36 -10.21
N PRO A 252 39.23 -24.19 -9.77
CA PRO A 252 38.86 -23.63 -8.48
C PRO A 252 37.38 -23.24 -8.44
N ALA A 253 36.69 -23.58 -7.36
CA ALA A 253 35.29 -23.21 -7.18
C ALA A 253 35.10 -21.69 -6.97
N GLY A 254 34.16 -21.08 -7.72
CA GLY A 254 33.67 -19.74 -7.47
C GLY A 254 32.76 -19.70 -6.24
N LEU A 255 32.48 -18.49 -5.74
CA LEU A 255 31.50 -18.28 -4.66
C LEU A 255 30.16 -17.73 -5.16
N ASP A 256 30.02 -17.53 -6.45
CA ASP A 256 28.82 -17.00 -7.06
C ASP A 256 27.62 -17.95 -6.90
N GLY A 257 26.46 -17.39 -6.59
CA GLY A 257 25.24 -18.19 -6.39
C GLY A 257 25.33 -19.20 -5.25
N SER A 258 26.01 -18.83 -4.15
CA SER A 258 26.26 -19.74 -3.03
C SER A 258 25.94 -19.16 -1.64
N LEU A 259 25.76 -20.07 -0.70
CA LEU A 259 25.81 -19.81 0.75
C LEU A 259 27.06 -20.47 1.30
N ILE A 260 27.92 -19.66 1.93
CA ILE A 260 29.14 -20.13 2.59
C ILE A 260 28.98 -20.12 4.10
N ARG A 261 29.71 -21.00 4.78
CA ARG A 261 29.81 -21.07 6.23
C ARG A 261 31.30 -21.08 6.62
N ILE A 262 31.72 -20.05 7.37
CA ILE A 262 33.11 -19.75 7.64
C ILE A 262 33.41 -19.57 9.11
N ASN A 263 34.67 -19.77 9.46
CA ASN A 263 35.24 -19.34 10.73
C ASN A 263 35.34 -17.80 10.71
N PRO A 264 34.72 -17.07 11.66
CA PRO A 264 34.67 -15.61 11.65
C PRO A 264 36.03 -14.94 11.92
N ASP A 265 36.99 -15.65 12.48
CA ASP A 265 38.33 -15.09 12.77
C ASP A 265 39.28 -15.14 11.57
N THR A 266 39.08 -16.11 10.68
CA THR A 266 40.07 -16.41 9.62
C THR A 266 39.48 -16.35 8.22
N GLY A 267 38.15 -16.37 8.04
CA GLY A 267 37.49 -16.50 6.74
C GLY A 267 37.67 -17.89 6.11
N ALA A 268 38.33 -18.85 6.76
CA ALA A 268 38.43 -20.23 6.29
C ALA A 268 37.10 -20.98 6.50
N ALA A 269 36.97 -22.14 5.83
CA ALA A 269 35.80 -23.01 6.06
C ALA A 269 35.61 -23.29 7.56
N ALA A 270 34.37 -23.20 8.05
CA ALA A 270 34.07 -23.51 9.44
C ALA A 270 34.23 -25.02 9.70
N ALA A 271 34.64 -25.39 10.92
CA ALA A 271 34.72 -26.78 11.32
C ALA A 271 33.37 -27.50 11.14
N GLY A 272 33.39 -28.68 10.54
CA GLY A 272 32.17 -29.44 10.24
C GLY A 272 31.45 -29.07 8.94
N ASN A 273 32.00 -28.19 8.11
CA ASN A 273 31.49 -28.05 6.74
C ASN A 273 31.56 -29.39 6.00
N PRO A 274 30.63 -29.70 5.10
CA PRO A 274 30.60 -30.95 4.37
C PRO A 274 31.92 -31.22 3.61
N ASN A 275 32.49 -30.19 3.00
CA ASN A 275 33.69 -30.23 2.21
C ASN A 275 34.92 -29.60 2.91
N ALA A 276 34.94 -29.54 4.25
CA ALA A 276 36.02 -28.86 5.00
C ALA A 276 37.45 -29.38 4.72
N ALA A 277 37.61 -30.56 4.16
CA ALA A 277 38.86 -31.15 3.75
C ALA A 277 39.25 -30.92 2.27
N ASP A 278 38.40 -30.24 1.52
CA ASP A 278 38.65 -29.93 0.13
C ASP A 278 39.89 -29.02 0.02
N PRO A 279 40.83 -29.31 -0.90
CA PRO A 279 41.99 -28.45 -1.11
C PRO A 279 41.63 -27.08 -1.67
N ASP A 280 40.47 -26.96 -2.33
CA ASP A 280 39.92 -25.68 -2.75
C ASP A 280 39.23 -24.98 -1.57
N PRO A 281 39.75 -23.78 -1.17
CA PRO A 281 39.17 -23.08 -0.02
C PRO A 281 37.75 -22.61 -0.23
N ASN A 282 37.31 -22.37 -1.46
CA ASN A 282 35.92 -21.96 -1.76
C ASN A 282 34.97 -23.14 -1.71
N ALA A 283 35.34 -24.28 -2.35
CA ALA A 283 34.58 -25.52 -2.23
C ALA A 283 34.41 -25.95 -0.78
N ALA A 284 35.45 -25.76 0.05
CA ALA A 284 35.44 -26.07 1.48
C ALA A 284 34.49 -25.16 2.27
N ARG A 285 34.28 -23.90 1.84
CA ARG A 285 33.39 -22.91 2.49
C ARG A 285 31.89 -23.12 2.17
N ILE A 286 31.59 -23.59 0.95
CA ILE A 286 30.23 -23.69 0.40
C ILE A 286 29.44 -24.77 1.13
N VAL A 287 28.25 -24.39 1.63
CA VAL A 287 27.27 -25.29 2.26
C VAL A 287 25.95 -25.37 1.48
N ALA A 288 25.71 -24.41 0.59
CA ALA A 288 24.66 -24.50 -0.41
C ALA A 288 25.07 -23.71 -1.66
N HIS A 289 24.56 -24.11 -2.82
CA HIS A 289 24.83 -23.48 -4.12
C HIS A 289 23.64 -23.64 -5.06
N GLY A 290 23.78 -23.15 -6.29
CA GLY A 290 22.66 -23.16 -7.24
C GLY A 290 21.61 -22.13 -6.88
N LEU A 291 22.02 -20.97 -6.41
CA LEU A 291 21.22 -19.82 -6.03
C LEU A 291 21.43 -18.70 -7.06
N ARG A 292 20.37 -17.95 -7.35
CA ARG A 292 20.40 -16.80 -8.27
C ARG A 292 20.75 -15.50 -7.55
N ASN A 293 19.92 -15.13 -6.58
CA ASN A 293 20.07 -13.91 -5.79
C ASN A 293 19.48 -14.12 -4.38
N PRO A 294 20.17 -14.88 -3.52
CA PRO A 294 19.77 -15.10 -2.13
C PRO A 294 19.99 -13.82 -1.31
N PHE A 295 19.01 -12.92 -1.37
CA PHE A 295 19.17 -11.52 -0.95
C PHE A 295 19.20 -11.37 0.58
N ARG A 296 18.33 -12.12 1.31
CA ARG A 296 18.30 -12.10 2.78
C ARG A 296 18.18 -13.51 3.34
N MET A 297 18.68 -13.68 4.55
CA MET A 297 18.60 -14.95 5.26
C MET A 297 18.28 -14.76 6.74
N THR A 298 17.77 -15.81 7.35
CA THR A 298 17.52 -15.90 8.80
C THR A 298 17.84 -17.30 9.30
N VAL A 299 18.19 -17.40 10.58
CA VAL A 299 18.37 -18.69 11.28
C VAL A 299 17.09 -18.99 12.02
N ARG A 300 16.51 -20.18 11.80
CA ARG A 300 15.33 -20.59 12.56
C ARG A 300 15.67 -20.79 14.03
N PRO A 301 14.97 -20.10 14.96
CA PRO A 301 15.26 -20.18 16.39
C PRO A 301 15.28 -21.61 16.94
N GLY A 302 16.31 -21.92 17.75
CA GLY A 302 16.49 -23.24 18.36
C GLY A 302 16.98 -24.34 17.40
N THR A 303 17.36 -23.99 16.18
CA THR A 303 17.89 -24.93 15.17
C THR A 303 19.12 -24.36 14.48
N SER A 304 19.78 -25.15 13.61
CA SER A 304 20.81 -24.68 12.69
C SER A 304 20.31 -24.45 11.25
N GLU A 305 19.00 -24.45 11.06
CA GLU A 305 18.41 -24.25 9.74
C GLU A 305 18.58 -22.82 9.26
N ILE A 306 19.04 -22.67 8.02
CA ILE A 306 19.11 -21.36 7.34
C ILE A 306 17.95 -21.25 6.36
N TRP A 307 17.25 -20.13 6.43
CA TRP A 307 16.16 -19.81 5.51
C TRP A 307 16.53 -18.58 4.71
N LEU A 308 16.35 -18.64 3.40
CA LEU A 308 16.75 -17.60 2.45
C LEU A 308 15.55 -17.11 1.66
N GLY A 309 15.45 -15.79 1.50
CA GLY A 309 14.61 -15.17 0.48
C GLY A 309 15.43 -14.99 -0.78
N GLU A 310 14.98 -15.54 -1.87
CA GLU A 310 15.69 -15.56 -3.14
C GLU A 310 14.86 -14.91 -4.27
N VAL A 311 15.50 -13.95 -4.96
CA VAL A 311 14.89 -13.27 -6.10
C VAL A 311 15.04 -14.13 -7.35
N GLY A 312 13.93 -14.58 -7.89
CA GLY A 312 13.88 -15.34 -9.15
C GLY A 312 14.12 -14.51 -10.39
N TRP A 313 14.15 -15.14 -11.56
CA TRP A 313 14.40 -14.45 -12.83
C TRP A 313 13.10 -13.92 -13.47
N ASN A 314 12.24 -14.83 -13.90
CA ASN A 314 11.05 -14.43 -14.66
C ASN A 314 9.80 -15.28 -14.37
N THR A 315 9.91 -16.21 -13.42
CA THR A 315 8.83 -17.16 -13.15
C THR A 315 8.36 -17.10 -11.70
N VAL A 316 9.25 -17.31 -10.71
CA VAL A 316 8.89 -17.39 -9.29
C VAL A 316 9.94 -16.76 -8.38
N GLU A 317 9.48 -16.24 -7.27
CA GLU A 317 10.30 -15.92 -6.08
C GLU A 317 10.30 -17.12 -5.15
N GLU A 318 11.34 -17.25 -4.31
CA GLU A 318 11.56 -18.45 -3.51
C GLU A 318 11.86 -18.15 -2.05
N ILE A 319 11.37 -19.01 -1.17
CA ILE A 319 11.89 -19.18 0.19
C ILE A 319 12.59 -20.53 0.22
N ASN A 320 13.90 -20.48 0.31
CA ASN A 320 14.78 -21.64 0.33
C ASN A 320 15.16 -22.04 1.76
N ARG A 321 15.33 -23.36 2.02
CA ARG A 321 15.65 -23.88 3.34
C ARG A 321 16.84 -24.83 3.29
N VAL A 322 17.92 -24.48 3.97
CA VAL A 322 19.05 -25.38 4.24
C VAL A 322 18.80 -26.06 5.59
N VAL A 323 18.44 -27.34 5.58
CA VAL A 323 17.99 -28.08 6.78
C VAL A 323 19.13 -28.35 7.74
N SER A 324 20.32 -28.70 7.21
CA SER A 324 21.49 -29.00 8.00
C SER A 324 22.74 -28.60 7.22
N PRO A 325 23.29 -27.40 7.46
CA PRO A 325 24.45 -26.87 6.73
C PRO A 325 25.72 -27.71 6.87
N THR A 326 25.76 -28.63 7.84
CA THR A 326 26.91 -29.51 8.11
C THR A 326 26.74 -30.95 7.62
N ALA A 327 25.57 -31.36 7.16
CA ALA A 327 25.29 -32.71 6.74
C ALA A 327 25.63 -33.01 5.28
N GLY A 328 25.58 -31.99 4.44
CA GLY A 328 25.89 -32.09 3.01
C GLY A 328 25.71 -30.75 2.33
N VAL A 329 26.28 -30.56 1.15
CA VAL A 329 26.08 -29.35 0.35
C VAL A 329 24.71 -29.42 -0.33
N THR A 330 23.88 -28.38 -0.14
CA THR A 330 22.55 -28.30 -0.73
C THR A 330 22.65 -27.62 -2.09
N ASN A 331 22.08 -28.22 -3.15
CA ASN A 331 21.94 -27.59 -4.47
C ASN A 331 20.49 -27.18 -4.70
N PHE A 332 20.24 -25.87 -4.95
CA PHE A 332 18.90 -25.34 -5.25
C PHE A 332 18.58 -25.30 -6.76
N GLY A 333 19.58 -25.58 -7.59
CA GLY A 333 19.35 -25.89 -9.02
C GLY A 333 19.52 -24.74 -9.98
N TRP A 334 19.58 -23.50 -9.55
CA TRP A 334 19.80 -22.36 -10.46
C TRP A 334 21.16 -22.51 -11.21
N PRO A 335 21.25 -22.14 -12.50
CA PRO A 335 20.20 -21.61 -13.38
C PRO A 335 19.39 -22.67 -14.13
N CYS A 336 19.65 -23.94 -13.93
CA CYS A 336 18.94 -25.04 -14.60
C CYS A 336 17.48 -25.15 -14.13
N TYR A 337 17.21 -24.80 -12.87
CA TYR A 337 15.88 -24.78 -12.28
C TYR A 337 15.58 -23.39 -11.72
N GLU A 338 14.28 -23.01 -11.78
CA GLU A 338 13.69 -21.87 -11.08
C GLU A 338 12.36 -22.35 -10.48
N GLY A 339 12.26 -22.34 -9.15
CA GLY A 339 11.18 -23.03 -8.48
C GLY A 339 11.27 -24.56 -8.64
N PRO A 340 10.12 -25.23 -8.71
CA PRO A 340 10.06 -26.66 -8.91
C PRO A 340 10.28 -27.10 -10.36
N GLY A 341 10.44 -26.15 -11.30
CA GLY A 341 10.51 -26.40 -12.73
C GLY A 341 11.86 -26.10 -13.36
N ARG A 342 12.12 -26.65 -14.56
CA ARG A 342 13.29 -26.25 -15.34
C ARG A 342 13.17 -24.79 -15.79
N GLN A 343 14.27 -24.05 -15.78
CA GLN A 343 14.31 -22.68 -16.27
C GLN A 343 14.44 -22.68 -17.80
N GLY A 344 13.36 -22.29 -18.50
CA GLY A 344 13.27 -22.46 -19.95
C GLY A 344 14.29 -21.69 -20.77
N GLY A 345 14.82 -20.58 -20.26
CA GLY A 345 15.88 -19.84 -20.95
C GLY A 345 17.21 -20.63 -21.04
N TYR A 346 17.55 -21.36 -19.99
CA TYR A 346 18.75 -22.21 -19.93
C TYR A 346 18.50 -23.62 -20.46
N ASP A 347 17.31 -24.19 -20.26
CA ASP A 347 16.91 -25.50 -20.79
C ASP A 347 16.99 -25.53 -22.34
N ASN A 348 16.57 -24.43 -23.00
CA ASN A 348 16.61 -24.30 -24.46
C ASN A 348 18.01 -24.23 -25.08
N LEU A 349 19.05 -24.10 -24.26
CA LEU A 349 20.44 -24.01 -24.70
C LEU A 349 21.18 -25.35 -24.70
N ASP A 350 20.55 -26.41 -24.23
CA ASP A 350 21.10 -27.78 -24.13
C ASP A 350 22.47 -27.78 -23.39
N LEU A 351 22.58 -26.98 -22.31
CA LEU A 351 23.85 -26.82 -21.58
C LEU A 351 24.21 -28.10 -20.83
N THR A 352 25.37 -28.64 -21.09
CA THR A 352 25.86 -29.92 -20.55
C THR A 352 25.74 -29.97 -19.02
N LEU A 353 26.03 -28.86 -18.34
CA LEU A 353 25.92 -28.75 -16.89
C LEU A 353 24.48 -28.92 -16.40
N CYS A 354 23.53 -28.30 -17.09
CA CYS A 354 22.10 -28.44 -16.79
C CYS A 354 21.56 -29.82 -17.20
N GLU A 355 21.91 -30.32 -18.38
CA GLU A 355 21.51 -31.66 -18.83
C GLU A 355 21.98 -32.76 -17.87
N ASN A 356 23.22 -32.63 -17.37
CA ASN A 356 23.73 -33.53 -16.32
C ASN A 356 22.94 -33.45 -15.02
N LEU A 357 22.48 -32.24 -14.62
CA LEU A 357 21.63 -32.09 -13.45
C LEU A 357 20.25 -32.72 -13.67
N TYR A 358 19.64 -32.52 -14.82
CA TYR A 358 18.36 -33.15 -15.19
C TYR A 358 18.47 -34.68 -15.24
N ALA A 359 19.52 -35.20 -15.80
CA ALA A 359 19.77 -36.65 -15.89
C ALA A 359 20.02 -37.30 -14.54
N ALA A 360 20.60 -36.57 -13.56
CA ALA A 360 20.78 -37.03 -12.19
C ALA A 360 19.47 -37.20 -11.41
N GLY A 361 18.37 -36.66 -11.90
CA GLY A 361 17.02 -36.84 -11.37
C GLY A 361 16.63 -35.90 -10.26
N ALA A 362 15.40 -36.04 -9.78
CA ALA A 362 14.78 -35.07 -8.86
C ALA A 362 15.47 -34.94 -7.48
N SER A 363 16.34 -35.88 -7.12
CA SER A 363 17.09 -35.79 -5.85
C SER A 363 18.43 -35.06 -6.00
N ALA A 364 18.80 -34.63 -7.19
CA ALA A 364 20.05 -33.94 -7.45
C ALA A 364 19.98 -32.42 -7.14
N HIS A 365 18.79 -31.89 -6.94
CA HIS A 365 18.55 -30.54 -6.46
C HIS A 365 17.46 -30.53 -5.39
N THR A 366 17.38 -29.46 -4.63
CA THR A 366 16.37 -29.24 -3.59
C THR A 366 15.42 -28.16 -4.08
N ALA A 367 14.14 -28.48 -4.22
CA ALA A 367 13.12 -27.50 -4.54
C ALA A 367 12.95 -26.51 -3.37
N PRO A 368 12.52 -25.26 -3.65
CA PRO A 368 12.26 -24.26 -2.61
C PRO A 368 11.22 -24.77 -1.62
N TYR A 369 11.33 -24.32 -0.38
CA TYR A 369 10.30 -24.61 0.65
C TYR A 369 8.95 -24.00 0.27
N PHE A 370 8.98 -22.79 -0.25
CA PHE A 370 7.82 -22.09 -0.79
C PHE A 370 8.24 -21.25 -1.99
N ALA A 371 7.40 -21.19 -3.01
CA ALA A 371 7.61 -20.34 -4.17
C ALA A 371 6.29 -19.66 -4.60
N TRP A 372 6.37 -18.42 -5.09
CA TRP A 372 5.22 -17.72 -5.64
C TRP A 372 5.54 -17.11 -7.01
N ASN A 373 4.60 -17.23 -7.94
CA ASN A 373 4.76 -16.72 -9.29
C ASN A 373 4.71 -15.18 -9.32
N HIS A 374 5.53 -14.57 -10.19
CA HIS A 374 5.59 -13.12 -10.38
C HIS A 374 4.23 -12.49 -10.71
N ASN A 375 3.32 -13.22 -11.31
CA ASN A 375 1.97 -12.74 -11.66
C ASN A 375 0.88 -13.24 -10.72
N ALA A 376 1.21 -14.02 -9.70
CA ALA A 376 0.28 -14.53 -8.70
C ALA A 376 0.41 -13.79 -7.36
N ARG A 377 -0.61 -13.90 -6.55
CA ARG A 377 -0.62 -13.38 -5.17
C ARG A 377 -0.31 -14.52 -4.20
N PRO A 378 0.67 -14.37 -3.31
CA PRO A 378 1.05 -15.42 -2.36
C PRO A 378 -0.07 -15.79 -1.37
N ALA A 379 -0.90 -14.83 -0.97
CA ALA A 379 -1.94 -14.99 0.02
C ALA A 379 -3.35 -14.88 -0.57
N PRO A 380 -4.37 -15.55 -0.02
CA PRO A 380 -5.78 -15.32 -0.35
C PRO A 380 -6.19 -13.86 -0.05
N ASN A 381 -6.97 -13.25 -0.93
CA ASN A 381 -7.44 -11.86 -0.81
C ASN A 381 -6.32 -10.82 -0.59
N ASP A 382 -5.13 -11.12 -1.07
CA ASP A 382 -3.95 -10.30 -0.92
C ASP A 382 -4.16 -8.91 -1.55
N PRO A 383 -4.04 -7.80 -0.81
CA PRO A 383 -4.14 -6.44 -1.34
C PRO A 383 -2.90 -6.01 -2.13
N CYS A 384 -1.82 -6.80 -2.07
CA CYS A 384 -0.55 -6.47 -2.69
C CYS A 384 -0.63 -6.47 -4.22
N PRO A 385 0.15 -5.64 -4.91
CA PRO A 385 0.24 -5.67 -6.36
C PRO A 385 0.63 -7.04 -6.89
N SER A 386 0.13 -7.42 -8.05
CA SER A 386 0.63 -8.54 -8.82
C SER A 386 1.49 -8.01 -9.98
N GLY A 387 2.57 -8.72 -10.32
CA GLY A 387 3.52 -8.29 -11.36
C GLY A 387 4.65 -7.41 -10.81
N GLY A 388 5.86 -7.71 -11.22
CA GLY A 388 7.09 -7.25 -10.59
C GLY A 388 7.28 -7.94 -9.23
N SER A 389 8.41 -8.54 -8.97
CA SER A 389 8.62 -9.26 -7.72
C SER A 389 10.09 -9.25 -7.35
N SER A 390 10.41 -9.20 -6.06
CA SER A 390 11.76 -9.22 -5.53
C SER A 390 11.69 -9.67 -4.07
N ALA A 391 11.82 -10.97 -3.82
CA ALA A 391 11.90 -11.52 -2.47
C ALA A 391 13.00 -10.80 -1.69
N SER A 392 12.68 -10.29 -0.52
CA SER A 392 13.62 -9.48 0.26
C SER A 392 13.74 -9.99 1.69
N GLY A 393 13.27 -9.25 2.70
CA GLY A 393 13.44 -9.62 4.10
C GLY A 393 12.80 -10.96 4.48
N VAL A 394 13.48 -11.70 5.36
CA VAL A 394 12.98 -12.94 5.97
C VAL A 394 13.34 -12.95 7.45
N ALA A 395 12.37 -13.21 8.35
CA ALA A 395 12.59 -13.29 9.79
C ALA A 395 11.63 -14.25 10.46
N PHE A 396 12.14 -15.01 11.44
CA PHE A 396 11.28 -15.78 12.35
C PHE A 396 10.93 -14.94 13.56
N HIS A 397 9.66 -14.90 13.88
CA HIS A 397 9.23 -14.33 15.16
C HIS A 397 9.42 -15.33 16.29
N SER A 398 9.98 -14.90 17.41
CA SER A 398 10.13 -15.69 18.62
C SER A 398 10.11 -14.81 19.87
N GLY A 399 9.19 -15.11 20.77
CA GLY A 399 9.00 -14.35 22.01
C GLY A 399 8.29 -13.00 21.81
N GLY A 400 8.33 -12.14 22.81
CA GLY A 400 7.74 -10.80 22.77
C GLY A 400 6.25 -10.74 23.01
N GLY A 401 5.65 -9.56 22.67
CA GLY A 401 4.25 -9.23 22.95
C GLY A 401 3.22 -9.68 21.92
N TYR A 402 3.63 -10.34 20.84
CA TYR A 402 2.69 -10.75 19.79
C TYR A 402 1.79 -11.91 20.26
N PRO A 403 0.58 -12.06 19.70
CA PRO A 403 -0.28 -13.22 19.93
C PRO A 403 0.44 -14.53 19.66
N ALA A 404 0.07 -15.59 20.41
CA ALA A 404 0.68 -16.93 20.31
C ALA A 404 0.60 -17.53 18.89
N ALA A 405 -0.33 -17.06 18.06
CA ALA A 405 -0.44 -17.47 16.67
C ALA A 405 0.80 -17.09 15.82
N TYR A 406 1.56 -16.09 16.25
CA TYR A 406 2.78 -15.64 15.58
C TYR A 406 4.05 -16.31 16.14
N ASP A 407 3.98 -17.07 17.24
CA ASP A 407 5.15 -17.70 17.81
C ASP A 407 5.72 -18.78 16.88
N GLY A 408 6.97 -18.58 16.45
CA GLY A 408 7.64 -19.40 15.45
C GLY A 408 7.13 -19.22 14.02
N ALA A 409 6.36 -18.18 13.74
CA ALA A 409 5.95 -17.82 12.39
C ALA A 409 7.12 -17.27 11.58
N LEU A 410 7.09 -17.48 10.27
CA LEU A 410 8.02 -16.87 9.31
C LEU A 410 7.39 -15.65 8.65
N PHE A 411 8.00 -14.50 8.84
CA PHE A 411 7.70 -13.29 8.09
C PHE A 411 8.63 -13.20 6.88
N PHE A 412 8.08 -12.79 5.74
CA PHE A 412 8.87 -12.56 4.53
C PHE A 412 8.28 -11.41 3.72
N SER A 413 9.12 -10.74 2.95
CA SER A 413 8.73 -9.54 2.21
C SER A 413 9.12 -9.59 0.74
N ASP A 414 8.48 -8.73 -0.04
CA ASP A 414 8.80 -8.46 -1.43
C ASP A 414 8.91 -6.95 -1.60
N TYR A 415 10.12 -6.49 -1.94
CA TYR A 415 10.42 -5.07 -2.11
C TYR A 415 9.62 -4.44 -3.25
N SER A 416 9.58 -5.08 -4.41
CA SER A 416 8.89 -4.55 -5.60
C SER A 416 7.38 -4.45 -5.40
N ARG A 417 6.80 -5.39 -4.65
CA ARG A 417 5.38 -5.40 -4.29
C ARG A 417 5.07 -4.55 -3.06
N GLN A 418 6.11 -4.15 -2.32
CA GLN A 418 6.01 -3.40 -1.07
C GLN A 418 5.13 -4.11 -0.04
N CYS A 419 5.34 -5.41 0.15
CA CYS A 419 4.49 -6.24 0.99
C CYS A 419 5.28 -7.12 1.94
N VAL A 420 4.68 -7.37 3.10
CA VAL A 420 5.12 -8.33 4.10
C VAL A 420 4.02 -9.35 4.30
N TRP A 421 4.37 -10.63 4.22
CA TRP A 421 3.49 -11.76 4.51
C TRP A 421 3.99 -12.52 5.73
N VAL A 422 3.12 -13.33 6.29
CA VAL A 422 3.42 -14.23 7.40
C VAL A 422 2.88 -15.63 7.15
N MET A 423 3.68 -16.64 7.44
CA MET A 423 3.28 -18.04 7.54
C MET A 423 3.30 -18.45 9.00
N ALA A 424 2.17 -18.84 9.55
CA ALA A 424 2.12 -19.37 10.92
C ALA A 424 2.82 -20.72 11.02
N LYS A 425 3.26 -21.06 12.23
CA LYS A 425 3.86 -22.37 12.52
C LYS A 425 2.80 -23.46 12.44
N GLY A 426 3.00 -24.43 11.56
CA GLY A 426 2.14 -25.62 11.42
C GLY A 426 2.39 -26.68 12.51
N ALA A 427 1.57 -27.72 12.49
CA ALA A 427 1.64 -28.84 13.47
C ALA A 427 2.98 -29.61 13.44
N ASN A 428 3.70 -29.58 12.32
CA ASN A 428 5.05 -30.15 12.18
C ASN A 428 6.15 -29.23 12.73
N GLY A 429 5.78 -28.07 13.27
CA GLY A 429 6.70 -27.07 13.79
C GLY A 429 7.38 -26.18 12.74
N LEU A 430 7.09 -26.35 11.46
CA LEU A 430 7.58 -25.53 10.35
C LEU A 430 6.54 -24.47 9.94
N PRO A 431 6.93 -23.37 9.32
CA PRO A 431 5.99 -22.45 8.69
C PRO A 431 5.06 -23.18 7.72
N ASP A 432 3.75 -22.96 7.81
CA ASP A 432 2.77 -23.66 6.97
C ASP A 432 2.33 -22.74 5.81
N PRO A 433 2.70 -23.03 4.55
CA PRO A 433 2.29 -22.26 3.39
C PRO A 433 0.77 -22.12 3.22
N ALA A 434 -0.04 -23.03 3.79
CA ALA A 434 -1.50 -22.93 3.76
C ALA A 434 -2.05 -21.80 4.64
N THR A 435 -1.24 -21.27 5.54
CA THR A 435 -1.62 -20.21 6.50
C THR A 435 -1.18 -18.81 6.06
N ILE A 436 -0.61 -18.65 4.87
CA ILE A 436 -0.08 -17.37 4.40
C ILE A 436 -1.16 -16.30 4.42
N GLN A 437 -0.83 -15.19 5.04
CA GLN A 437 -1.65 -13.98 5.04
C GLN A 437 -0.77 -12.76 4.82
N THR A 438 -1.36 -11.71 4.23
CA THR A 438 -0.72 -10.41 4.17
C THR A 438 -0.64 -9.85 5.58
N PHE A 439 0.56 -9.54 6.03
CA PHE A 439 0.80 -8.88 7.31
C PHE A 439 0.82 -7.35 7.13
N ASP A 440 1.48 -6.87 6.07
CA ASP A 440 1.57 -5.44 5.79
C ASP A 440 1.63 -5.16 4.29
N SER A 441 1.20 -3.96 3.86
CA SER A 441 1.24 -3.54 2.46
C SER A 441 1.63 -2.07 2.30
N GLY A 442 2.34 -1.74 1.22
CA GLY A 442 2.87 -0.41 0.93
C GLY A 442 4.12 -0.08 1.77
N MET A 443 4.96 -1.09 2.07
CA MET A 443 6.23 -0.96 2.76
C MET A 443 7.35 -1.51 1.86
N PRO A 444 8.22 -0.67 1.29
CA PRO A 444 9.35 -1.11 0.47
C PRO A 444 10.48 -1.66 1.35
N THR A 445 10.24 -2.86 1.90
CA THR A 445 11.06 -3.51 2.90
C THR A 445 12.17 -4.32 2.25
N VAL A 446 13.43 -4.06 2.62
CA VAL A 446 14.60 -4.81 2.16
C VAL A 446 15.22 -5.70 3.23
N GLU A 447 14.83 -5.53 4.49
CA GLU A 447 15.28 -6.34 5.63
C GLU A 447 14.14 -6.49 6.62
N LEU A 448 13.98 -7.69 7.16
CA LEU A 448 13.14 -7.99 8.31
C LEU A 448 14.02 -8.57 9.42
N GLU A 449 13.88 -8.08 10.63
CA GLU A 449 14.65 -8.54 11.79
C GLU A 449 13.78 -8.61 13.03
N THR A 450 13.97 -9.65 13.85
CA THR A 450 13.37 -9.70 15.18
C THR A 450 14.31 -9.01 16.16
N GLY A 451 13.88 -7.89 16.69
CA GLY A 451 14.70 -7.03 17.52
C GLY A 451 14.32 -7.06 19.01
N PRO A 452 14.69 -6.01 19.74
CA PRO A 452 14.42 -5.89 21.17
C PRO A 452 12.95 -6.05 21.52
N GLY A 453 12.65 -6.82 22.57
CA GLY A 453 11.30 -7.12 23.01
C GLY A 453 10.60 -8.23 22.19
N GLY A 454 11.28 -8.81 21.21
CA GLY A 454 10.72 -9.81 20.31
C GLY A 454 9.86 -9.23 19.19
N ASP A 455 9.79 -7.90 19.05
CA ASP A 455 9.03 -7.27 17.97
C ASP A 455 9.75 -7.40 16.62
N LEU A 456 8.97 -7.44 15.55
CA LEU A 456 9.48 -7.41 14.19
C LEU A 456 9.83 -5.98 13.78
N PHE A 457 10.98 -5.82 13.16
CA PHE A 457 11.45 -4.58 12.55
C PHE A 457 11.58 -4.73 11.04
N ALA A 458 11.30 -3.67 10.32
CA ALA A 458 11.44 -3.59 8.87
C ALA A 458 12.30 -2.38 8.48
N VAL A 459 13.27 -2.62 7.63
CA VAL A 459 14.08 -1.56 7.02
C VAL A 459 13.36 -1.06 5.77
N ASP A 460 12.84 0.16 5.86
CA ASP A 460 12.17 0.85 4.75
C ASP A 460 13.22 1.59 3.91
N TYR A 461 13.55 1.00 2.79
CA TYR A 461 14.63 1.44 1.93
C TYR A 461 14.36 2.79 1.26
N ASP A 462 13.16 2.99 0.73
CA ASP A 462 12.82 4.17 -0.06
C ASP A 462 12.57 5.41 0.80
N HIS A 463 11.99 5.22 2.01
CA HIS A 463 11.69 6.32 2.91
C HIS A 463 12.81 6.58 3.92
N GLY A 464 13.83 5.72 3.97
CA GLY A 464 14.99 5.89 4.86
C GLY A 464 14.60 5.81 6.33
N THR A 465 13.82 4.80 6.69
CA THR A 465 13.34 4.61 8.07
C THR A 465 13.52 3.17 8.56
N LEU A 466 13.62 3.02 9.87
CA LEU A 466 13.45 1.75 10.57
C LEU A 466 12.08 1.76 11.22
N VAL A 467 11.25 0.79 10.87
CA VAL A 467 9.87 0.63 11.37
C VAL A 467 9.81 -0.57 12.29
N ARG A 468 9.21 -0.39 13.47
CA ARG A 468 8.87 -1.43 14.43
C ARG A 468 7.39 -1.73 14.32
N TYR A 469 7.02 -3.00 14.30
CA TYR A 469 5.64 -3.44 14.43
C TYR A 469 5.36 -3.71 15.90
N ILE A 470 4.44 -2.96 16.50
CA ILE A 470 4.01 -3.14 17.88
C ILE A 470 2.61 -3.72 17.92
N TYR A 471 2.36 -4.61 18.86
CA TYR A 471 1.03 -5.16 19.13
C TYR A 471 0.43 -4.43 20.31
N ALA A 472 -0.66 -3.70 20.08
CA ALA A 472 -1.39 -2.96 21.12
C ALA A 472 -2.48 -3.87 21.69
N ASN A 473 -2.21 -4.50 22.84
CA ASN A 473 -3.18 -5.32 23.56
C ASN A 473 -4.43 -4.53 23.92
N THR A 474 -5.62 -5.03 23.57
CA THR A 474 -6.92 -4.45 23.95
C THR A 474 -7.43 -5.14 25.20
N PRO A 475 -7.72 -4.43 26.31
CA PRO A 475 -8.27 -5.04 27.50
C PRO A 475 -9.59 -5.78 27.21
N PRO A 476 -9.85 -6.90 27.88
CA PRO A 476 -11.10 -7.64 27.71
C PRO A 476 -12.30 -6.86 28.22
N THR A 477 -13.46 -7.14 27.65
CA THR A 477 -14.75 -6.63 28.12
C THR A 477 -15.42 -7.68 28.99
N ALA A 478 -15.57 -7.39 30.28
CA ALA A 478 -16.26 -8.27 31.23
C ALA A 478 -17.79 -8.18 31.08
N ALA A 479 -18.48 -9.31 31.20
CA ALA A 479 -19.93 -9.38 31.19
C ALA A 479 -20.43 -10.42 32.19
N ILE A 480 -21.42 -10.03 33.02
CA ILE A 480 -22.01 -10.91 34.04
C ILE A 480 -23.44 -11.28 33.62
N GLY A 481 -23.70 -12.58 33.52
CA GLY A 481 -25.06 -13.14 33.57
C GLY A 481 -25.39 -13.60 35.01
N ALA A 482 -26.61 -13.37 35.45
CA ALA A 482 -27.12 -13.88 36.74
C ALA A 482 -28.47 -14.54 36.55
N SER A 483 -28.70 -15.69 37.20
CA SER A 483 -29.98 -16.43 37.14
C SER A 483 -31.13 -15.69 37.83
N ALA A 484 -30.80 -14.81 38.78
CA ALA A 484 -31.73 -13.90 39.44
C ALA A 484 -30.94 -12.71 39.99
N THR A 485 -31.53 -11.53 39.99
CA THR A 485 -30.99 -10.31 40.60
C THR A 485 -31.83 -9.83 41.79
N SER A 486 -32.93 -10.56 42.10
CA SER A 486 -33.75 -10.33 43.30
C SER A 486 -34.52 -11.59 43.69
N GLY A 487 -34.89 -11.71 44.96
CA GLY A 487 -35.71 -12.80 45.48
C GLY A 487 -35.68 -12.88 47.01
N ALA A 488 -36.51 -13.83 47.57
CA ALA A 488 -36.59 -14.01 49.01
C ALA A 488 -35.37 -14.79 49.55
N ALA A 489 -34.94 -14.47 50.78
CA ALA A 489 -33.87 -15.22 51.49
C ALA A 489 -34.33 -16.63 51.91
N PRO A 490 -33.51 -17.69 51.81
CA PRO A 490 -32.21 -17.72 51.19
C PRO A 490 -32.30 -17.74 49.65
N LEU A 491 -31.61 -16.81 48.95
CA LEU A 491 -31.59 -16.70 47.50
C LEU A 491 -30.35 -17.39 46.94
N ALA A 492 -30.56 -18.45 46.17
CA ALA A 492 -29.45 -19.10 45.43
C ALA A 492 -29.39 -18.50 44.01
N VAL A 493 -28.20 -17.96 43.65
CA VAL A 493 -27.92 -17.36 42.34
C VAL A 493 -26.75 -18.05 41.66
N THR A 494 -26.95 -18.39 40.39
CA THR A 494 -25.85 -18.83 39.51
C THR A 494 -25.43 -17.66 38.61
N PHE A 495 -24.15 -17.37 38.63
CA PHE A 495 -23.56 -16.36 37.78
C PHE A 495 -22.89 -16.96 36.56
N SER A 496 -22.62 -16.17 35.54
CA SER A 496 -21.87 -16.57 34.35
C SER A 496 -21.07 -15.40 33.80
N GLY A 497 -19.77 -15.62 33.67
CA GLY A 497 -18.85 -14.74 32.96
C GLY A 497 -18.63 -15.12 31.48
N ALA A 498 -19.34 -16.14 30.98
CA ALA A 498 -19.12 -16.70 29.65
C ALA A 498 -19.37 -15.75 28.47
N SER A 499 -20.06 -14.64 28.71
CA SER A 499 -20.31 -13.58 27.72
C SER A 499 -19.21 -12.52 27.68
N SER A 500 -18.19 -12.64 28.53
CA SER A 500 -17.01 -11.78 28.47
C SER A 500 -16.23 -12.10 27.21
N VAL A 501 -15.71 -11.07 26.55
CA VAL A 501 -15.00 -11.19 25.28
C VAL A 501 -13.71 -10.39 25.32
N ASP A 502 -12.73 -10.92 24.64
CA ASP A 502 -11.50 -10.21 24.30
C ASP A 502 -11.49 -9.92 22.80
N ALA A 503 -11.20 -8.65 22.43
CA ALA A 503 -11.21 -8.22 21.02
C ALA A 503 -10.07 -8.83 20.21
N ASP A 504 -8.97 -9.20 20.89
CA ASP A 504 -7.77 -9.79 20.30
C ASP A 504 -7.84 -11.33 20.30
N GLY A 505 -8.86 -11.91 20.97
CA GLY A 505 -9.08 -13.34 21.06
C GLY A 505 -8.22 -14.03 22.09
N ASP A 506 -7.67 -13.31 23.05
CA ASP A 506 -6.83 -13.87 24.11
C ASP A 506 -7.64 -14.70 25.11
N PRO A 507 -7.05 -15.77 25.69
CA PRO A 507 -7.72 -16.59 26.70
C PRO A 507 -8.00 -15.80 27.98
N LEU A 508 -9.26 -15.85 28.45
CA LEU A 508 -9.67 -15.11 29.64
C LEU A 508 -9.56 -15.95 30.90
N THR A 509 -9.11 -15.29 31.98
CA THR A 509 -9.20 -15.78 33.37
C THR A 509 -10.19 -14.93 34.17
N TYR A 510 -10.80 -15.51 35.19
CA TYR A 510 -11.92 -14.93 35.93
C TYR A 510 -11.60 -14.84 37.41
N ALA A 511 -12.03 -13.77 38.07
CA ALA A 511 -11.99 -13.60 39.52
C ALA A 511 -13.28 -12.92 39.99
N TRP A 512 -13.93 -13.46 41.02
CA TRP A 512 -15.24 -13.05 41.47
C TRP A 512 -15.21 -12.60 42.93
N ASP A 513 -15.95 -11.50 43.19
CA ASP A 513 -16.47 -11.10 44.48
C ASP A 513 -17.99 -11.41 44.49
N LEU A 514 -18.39 -12.48 45.12
CA LEU A 514 -19.78 -12.93 45.08
C LEU A 514 -20.57 -12.49 46.32
N ASP A 515 -19.89 -12.24 47.44
CA ASP A 515 -20.55 -11.81 48.69
C ASP A 515 -20.59 -10.30 48.87
N GLY A 516 -19.90 -9.56 47.99
CA GLY A 516 -19.95 -8.10 47.95
C GLY A 516 -19.09 -7.41 49.00
N ASP A 517 -18.04 -8.08 49.53
CA ASP A 517 -17.11 -7.50 50.51
C ASP A 517 -16.00 -6.64 49.85
N GLY A 518 -15.86 -6.73 48.53
CA GLY A 518 -14.92 -5.92 47.70
C GLY A 518 -13.64 -6.64 47.33
N GLU A 519 -13.39 -7.86 47.84
CA GLU A 519 -12.27 -8.70 47.44
C GLU A 519 -12.69 -9.66 46.33
N LEU A 520 -11.78 -10.01 45.40
CA LEU A 520 -12.07 -10.86 44.22
C LEU A 520 -11.56 -12.29 44.47
N ASP A 521 -11.99 -12.92 45.55
CA ASP A 521 -11.42 -14.20 46.05
C ASP A 521 -12.41 -15.33 46.17
N ASP A 522 -13.70 -15.10 45.94
CA ASP A 522 -14.75 -16.09 46.14
C ASP A 522 -14.73 -17.21 45.08
N SER A 523 -14.35 -16.89 43.81
CA SER A 523 -14.33 -17.90 42.75
C SER A 523 -13.47 -17.48 41.57
N THR A 524 -12.89 -18.52 40.90
CA THR A 524 -12.24 -18.37 39.58
C THR A 524 -13.00 -19.12 38.48
N ALA A 525 -14.14 -19.69 38.79
CA ALA A 525 -14.93 -20.43 37.80
C ALA A 525 -15.63 -19.49 36.82
N VAL A 526 -15.81 -19.93 35.56
CA VAL A 526 -16.59 -19.19 34.54
C VAL A 526 -18.04 -19.02 34.96
N ALA A 527 -18.61 -20.00 35.70
CA ALA A 527 -19.99 -20.01 36.15
C ALA A 527 -20.11 -20.44 37.61
N PRO A 528 -19.84 -19.54 38.58
CA PRO A 528 -19.98 -19.86 40.00
C PRO A 528 -21.45 -19.74 40.46
N SER A 529 -21.73 -20.33 41.65
CA SER A 529 -23.02 -20.20 42.34
C SER A 529 -22.77 -19.73 43.76
N PHE A 530 -23.66 -18.81 44.25
CA PHE A 530 -23.61 -18.31 45.62
C PHE A 530 -25.02 -18.27 46.22
N THR A 531 -25.15 -18.47 47.57
CA THR A 531 -26.43 -18.42 48.28
C THR A 531 -26.45 -17.32 49.32
N TYR A 532 -27.26 -16.31 49.08
CA TYR A 532 -27.47 -15.19 49.99
C TYR A 532 -28.47 -15.56 51.08
N ALA A 533 -27.98 -15.83 52.27
CA ALA A 533 -28.81 -16.30 53.40
C ALA A 533 -29.52 -15.19 54.16
N GLN A 534 -29.07 -13.95 54.02
CA GLN A 534 -29.62 -12.79 54.77
C GLN A 534 -30.21 -11.76 53.78
N PRO A 535 -31.25 -11.01 54.19
CA PRO A 535 -31.73 -9.85 53.44
C PRO A 535 -30.62 -8.81 53.27
N GLY A 536 -30.57 -8.22 52.09
CA GLY A 536 -29.60 -7.19 51.80
C GLY A 536 -29.40 -6.95 50.30
N SER A 537 -28.56 -5.94 49.98
CA SER A 537 -28.14 -5.63 48.62
C SER A 537 -26.65 -5.97 48.51
N TYR A 538 -26.34 -6.93 47.63
CA TYR A 538 -24.98 -7.44 47.43
C TYR A 538 -24.49 -7.00 46.06
N THR A 539 -23.30 -6.35 46.00
CA THR A 539 -22.70 -5.92 44.73
C THR A 539 -21.68 -6.98 44.29
N VAL A 540 -22.12 -7.91 43.44
CA VAL A 540 -21.24 -8.91 42.84
C VAL A 540 -20.36 -8.29 41.79
N ARG A 541 -19.05 -8.62 41.79
CA ARG A 541 -18.09 -8.13 40.82
C ARG A 541 -17.41 -9.29 40.10
N LEU A 542 -17.07 -9.07 38.85
CA LEU A 542 -16.26 -9.93 38.01
C LEU A 542 -15.10 -9.13 37.45
N ARG A 543 -13.88 -9.64 37.62
CA ARG A 543 -12.73 -9.22 36.84
C ARG A 543 -12.36 -10.32 35.88
N VAL A 544 -12.15 -9.97 34.61
CA VAL A 544 -11.54 -10.83 33.59
C VAL A 544 -10.19 -10.29 33.20
N GLN A 545 -9.24 -11.18 32.94
CA GLN A 545 -7.88 -10.81 32.53
C GLN A 545 -7.47 -11.69 31.35
N ASP A 546 -6.75 -11.07 30.40
CA ASP A 546 -6.30 -11.68 29.14
C ASP A 546 -4.95 -12.39 29.21
N GLY A 547 -4.26 -12.34 30.37
CA GLY A 547 -2.92 -12.88 30.53
C GLY A 547 -1.80 -12.03 29.93
N ARG A 548 -2.13 -10.88 29.31
CA ARG A 548 -1.20 -9.92 28.71
C ARG A 548 -1.17 -8.58 29.43
N GLY A 549 -1.83 -8.47 30.56
CA GLY A 549 -1.90 -7.29 31.41
C GLY A 549 -3.16 -6.44 31.22
N GLY A 550 -4.00 -6.77 30.26
CA GLY A 550 -5.32 -6.17 30.11
C GLY A 550 -6.31 -6.79 31.11
N GLN A 551 -7.20 -5.94 31.63
CA GLN A 551 -8.27 -6.37 32.51
C GLN A 551 -9.55 -5.61 32.26
N GLY A 552 -10.69 -6.27 32.44
CA GLY A 552 -12.03 -5.68 32.38
C GLY A 552 -12.82 -6.04 33.62
N ASP A 553 -13.60 -5.12 34.14
CA ASP A 553 -14.44 -5.31 35.33
C ASP A 553 -15.91 -5.16 34.95
N ALA A 554 -16.77 -5.96 35.59
CA ALA A 554 -18.21 -5.84 35.51
C ALA A 554 -18.82 -6.01 36.90
N SER A 555 -20.02 -5.48 37.13
CA SER A 555 -20.74 -5.67 38.38
C SER A 555 -22.23 -5.88 38.17
N VAL A 556 -22.88 -6.60 39.08
CA VAL A 556 -24.32 -6.76 39.13
C VAL A 556 -24.78 -6.73 40.59
N THR A 557 -25.89 -6.09 40.87
CA THR A 557 -26.44 -6.06 42.23
C THR A 557 -27.50 -7.14 42.39
N VAL A 558 -27.39 -7.94 43.49
CA VAL A 558 -28.38 -8.92 43.91
C VAL A 558 -29.11 -8.40 45.15
N ASN A 559 -30.43 -8.23 45.02
CA ASN A 559 -31.29 -7.72 46.11
C ASN A 559 -32.11 -8.88 46.70
N VAL A 560 -31.89 -9.15 47.96
CA VAL A 560 -32.56 -10.22 48.70
C VAL A 560 -33.70 -9.64 49.53
N ASP A 561 -34.90 -10.17 49.38
CA ASP A 561 -36.17 -9.71 49.93
C ASP A 561 -36.77 -8.46 49.29
N ASN A 562 -36.36 -8.11 48.09
CA ASN A 562 -37.04 -7.16 47.20
C ASN A 562 -37.24 -7.78 45.79
N THR A 563 -38.36 -7.47 45.12
CA THR A 563 -38.63 -7.92 43.73
C THR A 563 -38.74 -6.71 42.83
N ALA A 564 -38.27 -6.81 41.59
CA ALA A 564 -38.42 -5.73 40.63
C ALA A 564 -39.89 -5.48 40.28
N PRO A 565 -40.24 -4.22 40.02
CA PRO A 565 -41.59 -3.86 39.59
C PRO A 565 -41.89 -4.47 38.19
N THR A 566 -43.17 -4.47 37.81
CA THR A 566 -43.61 -4.87 36.47
C THR A 566 -44.04 -3.63 35.68
N ALA A 567 -43.35 -3.35 34.58
CA ALA A 567 -43.68 -2.27 33.66
C ALA A 567 -44.73 -2.72 32.61
N ALA A 568 -45.61 -1.85 32.21
CA ALA A 568 -46.54 -2.10 31.11
C ALA A 568 -46.78 -0.82 30.29
N ILE A 569 -46.66 -0.95 28.96
CA ILE A 569 -46.97 0.10 28.00
C ILE A 569 -48.38 -0.11 27.50
N ALA A 570 -49.28 0.88 27.76
CA ALA A 570 -50.67 0.86 27.31
C ALA A 570 -50.82 1.50 25.92
N ALA A 571 -50.03 2.51 25.62
CA ALA A 571 -49.99 3.19 24.32
C ALA A 571 -48.57 3.72 24.08
N PRO A 572 -48.11 3.82 22.79
CA PRO A 572 -48.76 3.34 21.58
C PRO A 572 -48.70 1.81 21.47
N SER A 573 -49.57 1.25 20.65
CA SER A 573 -49.52 -0.17 20.30
C SER A 573 -48.38 -0.44 19.29
N ALA A 574 -47.87 -1.67 19.22
CA ALA A 574 -46.85 -2.08 18.27
C ALA A 574 -47.25 -1.94 16.79
N ASN A 575 -48.55 -1.82 16.51
CA ASN A 575 -49.06 -1.56 15.16
C ASN A 575 -49.18 -0.08 14.82
N THR A 576 -48.79 0.81 15.72
CA THR A 576 -48.80 2.26 15.46
C THR A 576 -47.65 2.58 14.49
N THR A 577 -48.00 3.20 13.37
CA THR A 577 -47.05 3.71 12.39
C THR A 577 -46.96 5.23 12.46
N TRP A 578 -45.84 5.79 12.03
CA TRP A 578 -45.59 7.23 12.13
C TRP A 578 -45.14 7.86 10.81
N ALA A 579 -45.35 9.14 10.69
CA ALA A 579 -44.75 10.01 9.68
C ALA A 579 -44.04 11.16 10.39
N VAL A 580 -43.10 11.79 9.71
CA VAL A 580 -42.32 12.92 10.24
C VAL A 580 -43.26 14.01 10.74
N GLY A 581 -43.02 14.54 11.95
CA GLY A 581 -43.79 15.58 12.59
C GLY A 581 -45.11 15.12 13.19
N GLN A 582 -45.49 13.84 13.08
CA GLN A 582 -46.72 13.29 13.69
C GLN A 582 -46.57 13.26 15.21
N THR A 583 -47.58 13.81 15.93
CA THR A 583 -47.62 13.68 17.39
C THR A 583 -48.14 12.29 17.77
N ILE A 584 -47.35 11.57 18.59
CA ILE A 584 -47.71 10.24 19.13
C ILE A 584 -47.84 10.36 20.64
N ALA A 585 -48.98 10.00 21.17
CA ALA A 585 -49.21 9.95 22.61
C ALA A 585 -48.75 8.60 23.16
N PHE A 586 -48.25 8.60 24.38
CA PHE A 586 -47.83 7.39 25.09
C PHE A 586 -48.41 7.36 26.50
N SER A 587 -48.61 6.16 27.03
CA SER A 587 -49.03 5.92 28.41
C SER A 587 -48.61 4.53 28.88
N GLY A 588 -48.31 4.39 30.16
CA GLY A 588 -47.91 3.14 30.78
C GLY A 588 -48.22 3.12 32.26
N SER A 589 -47.94 1.99 32.89
CA SER A 589 -48.12 1.77 34.33
C SER A 589 -46.99 0.89 34.88
N GLY A 590 -46.77 1.00 36.17
CA GLY A 590 -45.89 0.13 36.94
C GLY A 590 -46.63 -0.45 38.16
N SER A 591 -46.41 -1.72 38.43
CA SER A 591 -46.86 -2.39 39.65
C SER A 591 -45.77 -3.19 40.29
N ASP A 592 -45.70 -3.16 41.58
CA ASP A 592 -44.73 -3.86 42.40
C ASP A 592 -45.38 -4.66 43.52
N ALA A 593 -44.81 -5.79 43.89
CA ALA A 593 -45.41 -6.68 44.91
C ALA A 593 -45.30 -6.06 46.30
N GLN A 594 -44.28 -5.27 46.57
CA GLN A 594 -43.98 -4.65 47.85
C GLN A 594 -44.52 -3.20 47.92
N ASP A 595 -44.32 -2.46 46.86
CA ASP A 595 -44.69 -1.02 46.79
C ASP A 595 -46.08 -0.78 46.21
N GLY A 596 -46.72 -1.78 45.59
CA GLY A 596 -48.03 -1.63 44.96
C GLY A 596 -47.95 -0.89 43.58
N THR A 597 -48.73 0.18 43.39
CA THR A 597 -48.67 0.95 42.15
C THR A 597 -47.50 1.92 42.15
N VAL A 598 -46.60 1.80 41.17
CA VAL A 598 -45.45 2.69 41.09
C VAL A 598 -45.88 4.07 40.58
N PRO A 599 -45.49 5.17 41.25
CA PRO A 599 -45.92 6.53 40.86
C PRO A 599 -45.20 6.97 39.58
N GLY A 600 -45.88 7.84 38.76
CA GLY A 600 -45.32 8.35 37.52
C GLY A 600 -43.94 9.03 37.61
N SER A 601 -43.60 9.59 38.77
CA SER A 601 -42.26 10.18 39.03
C SER A 601 -41.13 9.15 38.99
N ARG A 602 -41.43 7.85 39.04
CA ARG A 602 -40.49 6.74 38.92
C ARG A 602 -40.65 5.95 37.64
N MET A 603 -41.33 6.56 36.65
CA MET A 603 -41.56 6.02 35.31
C MET A 603 -40.79 6.89 34.33
N HIS A 604 -39.77 6.34 33.71
CA HIS A 604 -38.91 7.05 32.77
C HIS A 604 -39.08 6.45 31.38
N TRP A 605 -39.23 7.32 30.40
CA TRP A 605 -39.34 6.94 29.00
C TRP A 605 -38.15 7.45 28.23
N ALA A 606 -37.61 6.63 27.31
CA ALA A 606 -36.63 7.02 26.31
C ALA A 606 -37.21 6.80 24.91
N LEU A 607 -37.13 7.81 24.07
CA LEU A 607 -37.43 7.70 22.66
C LEU A 607 -36.11 7.49 21.92
N ILE A 608 -35.93 6.35 21.28
CA ILE A 608 -34.73 5.91 20.61
C ILE A 608 -35.02 5.72 19.13
N LEU A 609 -34.19 6.25 18.27
CA LEU A 609 -34.24 6.02 16.83
C LEU A 609 -33.19 4.97 16.49
N HIS A 610 -33.61 3.90 15.86
CA HIS A 610 -32.74 2.91 15.25
C HIS A 610 -32.58 3.22 13.77
N HIS A 611 -31.34 3.49 13.33
CA HIS A 611 -31.00 3.66 11.91
C HIS A 611 -30.23 2.44 11.42
N CYS A 612 -30.76 1.76 10.40
CA CYS A 612 -30.32 0.44 9.98
C CYS A 612 -29.98 0.38 8.47
N PRO A 613 -28.99 1.16 7.95
CA PRO A 613 -28.65 1.13 6.51
C PRO A 613 -27.94 -0.17 6.10
N SER A 614 -27.01 -0.67 6.89
CA SER A 614 -26.31 -1.96 6.75
C SER A 614 -26.08 -2.59 8.11
N THR A 615 -25.66 -1.82 9.08
CA THR A 615 -25.57 -2.15 10.50
C THR A 615 -26.45 -1.16 11.26
N CYS A 616 -27.22 -1.64 12.25
CA CYS A 616 -28.05 -0.75 13.06
C CYS A 616 -27.20 -0.02 14.10
N HIS A 617 -27.50 1.26 14.27
CA HIS A 617 -27.01 2.07 15.38
C HIS A 617 -28.17 2.90 15.96
N GLU A 618 -28.02 3.30 17.21
CA GLU A 618 -29.07 3.91 18.01
C GLU A 618 -28.76 5.37 18.29
N HIS A 619 -29.83 6.21 18.30
CA HIS A 619 -29.81 7.59 18.72
C HIS A 619 -30.89 7.82 19.76
N GLU A 620 -30.54 8.13 21.01
CA GLU A 620 -31.53 8.60 21.97
C GLU A 620 -31.96 10.02 21.60
N ILE A 621 -33.24 10.18 21.24
CA ILE A 621 -33.79 11.46 20.78
C ILE A 621 -34.21 12.35 21.96
N THR A 622 -34.88 11.77 22.94
CA THR A 622 -35.38 12.52 24.13
C THR A 622 -35.85 11.55 25.18
N VAL A 623 -35.95 12.04 26.42
CA VAL A 623 -36.44 11.31 27.58
C VAL A 623 -37.62 12.05 28.20
N PHE A 624 -38.51 11.30 28.86
CA PHE A 624 -39.65 11.83 29.54
C PHE A 624 -39.85 11.16 30.93
N THR A 625 -40.50 11.84 31.85
CA THR A 625 -40.87 11.26 33.15
C THR A 625 -42.39 11.42 33.35
N GLY A 626 -43.07 10.35 33.75
CA GLY A 626 -44.49 10.36 33.99
C GLY A 626 -45.20 9.10 33.51
N ALA A 627 -46.45 8.93 33.89
CA ALA A 627 -47.27 7.80 33.45
C ALA A 627 -47.79 7.98 32.01
N SER A 628 -47.72 9.18 31.43
CA SER A 628 -48.12 9.46 30.06
C SER A 628 -47.48 10.73 29.52
N GLY A 629 -47.46 10.89 28.19
CA GLY A 629 -46.93 12.05 27.50
C GLY A 629 -47.15 11.95 25.98
N SER A 630 -46.46 12.79 25.24
CA SER A 630 -46.45 12.72 23.78
C SER A 630 -45.12 13.26 23.23
N PHE A 631 -44.77 12.82 22.04
CA PHE A 631 -43.61 13.31 21.27
C PHE A 631 -43.98 13.53 19.80
N GLN A 632 -43.20 14.33 19.11
CA GLN A 632 -43.28 14.45 17.65
C GLN A 632 -42.25 13.48 17.02
N ALA A 633 -42.71 12.72 16.04
CA ALA A 633 -41.81 11.80 15.31
C ALA A 633 -40.72 12.57 14.53
N PRO A 634 -39.45 12.24 14.70
CA PRO A 634 -38.35 12.96 14.11
C PRO A 634 -38.25 12.79 12.59
N ASP A 635 -37.55 13.72 11.93
CA ASP A 635 -37.16 13.57 10.52
C ASP A 635 -35.91 12.73 10.45
N HIS A 636 -35.93 11.65 9.67
CA HIS A 636 -34.80 10.78 9.47
C HIS A 636 -34.90 9.96 8.18
N ASP A 637 -33.75 9.49 7.68
CA ASP A 637 -33.65 8.65 6.49
C ASP A 637 -34.20 7.23 6.74
N PHE A 638 -34.75 6.63 5.69
CA PHE A 638 -35.11 5.20 5.68
C PHE A 638 -33.93 4.36 5.22
N PRO A 639 -33.65 3.16 5.82
CA PRO A 639 -34.43 2.46 6.83
C PRO A 639 -34.14 2.88 8.27
N SER A 640 -35.15 3.29 8.98
CA SER A 640 -35.13 3.58 10.41
C SER A 640 -36.46 3.29 11.08
N HIS A 641 -36.48 3.04 12.38
CA HIS A 641 -37.70 2.88 13.19
C HIS A 641 -37.47 3.47 14.59
N LEU A 642 -38.57 3.74 15.28
CA LEU A 642 -38.54 4.25 16.64
C LEU A 642 -38.76 3.13 17.65
N GLU A 643 -38.04 3.19 18.76
CA GLU A 643 -38.29 2.45 19.98
C GLU A 643 -38.71 3.44 21.06
N LEU A 644 -39.84 3.19 21.68
CA LEU A 644 -40.26 3.88 22.88
C LEU A 644 -40.09 2.92 24.06
N ARG A 645 -39.18 3.23 24.97
CA ARG A 645 -38.75 2.37 26.08
C ARG A 645 -39.24 2.98 27.39
N LEU A 646 -39.98 2.22 28.19
CA LEU A 646 -40.44 2.58 29.53
C LEU A 646 -39.60 1.83 30.56
N THR A 647 -38.97 2.54 31.48
CA THR A 647 -38.31 1.99 32.66
C THR A 647 -39.09 2.41 33.90
N VAL A 648 -39.56 1.42 34.67
CA VAL A 648 -40.27 1.62 35.95
C VAL A 648 -39.33 1.18 37.07
N THR A 649 -39.16 2.06 38.09
CA THR A 649 -38.26 1.82 39.22
C THR A 649 -39.03 1.79 40.55
N ASP A 650 -38.83 0.76 41.38
CA ASP A 650 -39.45 0.68 42.70
C ASP A 650 -38.84 1.65 43.76
N ALA A 651 -39.28 1.59 44.99
CA ALA A 651 -38.82 2.46 46.08
C ALA A 651 -37.37 2.13 46.49
N GLN A 652 -36.92 0.91 46.21
CA GLN A 652 -35.63 0.36 46.58
C GLN A 652 -34.58 0.41 45.47
N GLY A 653 -35.00 0.85 44.23
CA GLY A 653 -34.11 1.07 43.10
C GLY A 653 -34.10 -0.07 42.05
N LEU A 654 -34.88 -1.18 42.24
CA LEU A 654 -35.03 -2.17 41.21
C LEU A 654 -35.90 -1.66 40.07
N SER A 655 -35.61 -2.08 38.86
CA SER A 655 -36.32 -1.61 37.67
C SER A 655 -36.75 -2.74 36.76
N ASP A 656 -37.84 -2.56 36.05
CA ASP A 656 -38.24 -3.34 34.88
C ASP A 656 -38.44 -2.41 33.69
N THR A 657 -38.06 -2.92 32.53
CA THR A 657 -38.10 -2.15 31.29
C THR A 657 -38.93 -2.86 30.23
N LYS A 658 -39.77 -2.12 29.56
CA LYS A 658 -40.58 -2.56 28.41
C LYS A 658 -40.40 -1.59 27.26
N SER A 659 -40.39 -2.11 26.06
CA SER A 659 -40.31 -1.28 24.87
C SER A 659 -41.36 -1.63 23.83
N VAL A 660 -41.68 -0.66 22.97
CA VAL A 660 -42.53 -0.83 21.80
C VAL A 660 -41.82 -0.24 20.57
N LEU A 661 -41.70 -1.04 19.51
CA LEU A 661 -41.13 -0.60 18.24
C LEU A 661 -42.23 -0.02 17.34
N LEU A 662 -41.98 1.15 16.78
CA LEU A 662 -42.93 1.87 15.91
C LEU A 662 -42.32 2.00 14.52
N GLN A 663 -42.98 1.41 13.53
CA GLN A 663 -42.50 1.43 12.14
C GLN A 663 -42.92 2.73 11.44
N PRO A 664 -42.02 3.30 10.58
CA PRO A 664 -42.40 4.47 9.81
C PRO A 664 -43.43 4.14 8.72
N ARG A 665 -44.25 5.08 8.36
CA ARG A 665 -45.00 5.07 7.11
C ARG A 665 -44.09 5.47 5.99
N THR A 666 -43.91 4.61 5.02
CA THR A 666 -43.04 4.84 3.89
C THR A 666 -43.79 5.12 2.59
N VAL A 667 -43.12 5.80 1.68
CA VAL A 667 -43.61 6.07 0.33
C VAL A 667 -42.46 5.88 -0.67
N ASN A 668 -42.78 5.45 -1.87
CA ASN A 668 -41.86 5.33 -2.97
C ASN A 668 -41.84 6.61 -3.80
N LEU A 669 -40.63 7.21 -3.95
CA LEU A 669 -40.37 8.32 -4.86
C LEU A 669 -39.65 7.77 -6.07
N THR A 670 -40.18 8.01 -7.27
CA THR A 670 -39.56 7.60 -8.53
C THR A 670 -38.97 8.82 -9.23
N PHE A 671 -37.75 8.69 -9.67
CA PHE A 671 -37.03 9.75 -10.37
C PHE A 671 -36.76 9.33 -11.82
N GLN A 672 -37.03 10.23 -12.73
CA GLN A 672 -36.89 10.05 -14.17
C GLN A 672 -36.23 11.26 -14.80
N SER A 673 -35.64 11.06 -15.95
CA SER A 673 -35.14 12.17 -16.79
C SER A 673 -35.72 12.11 -18.19
N SER A 674 -35.79 13.25 -18.83
CA SER A 674 -36.15 13.40 -20.24
C SER A 674 -35.09 14.25 -20.94
N PRO A 675 -34.21 13.64 -21.81
CA PRO A 675 -34.20 12.23 -22.21
C PRO A 675 -33.86 11.27 -21.05
N PRO A 676 -34.21 9.96 -21.14
CA PRO A 676 -33.94 8.98 -20.11
C PRO A 676 -32.46 8.65 -20.01
N GLY A 677 -32.01 8.11 -18.87
CA GLY A 677 -30.65 7.61 -18.68
C GLY A 677 -29.66 8.67 -18.18
N LEU A 678 -30.13 9.87 -17.82
CA LEU A 678 -29.28 10.88 -17.16
C LEU A 678 -29.24 10.65 -15.65
N ARG A 679 -28.22 11.21 -15.00
CA ARG A 679 -28.06 11.12 -13.56
C ARG A 679 -28.89 12.18 -12.85
N ILE A 680 -29.47 11.79 -11.74
CA ILE A 680 -30.18 12.69 -10.81
C ILE A 680 -29.57 12.46 -9.43
N GLY A 681 -29.21 13.53 -8.72
CA GLY A 681 -28.81 13.47 -7.33
C GLY A 681 -30.03 13.29 -6.42
N PHE A 682 -29.94 12.36 -5.48
CA PHE A 682 -30.87 12.16 -4.40
C PHE A 682 -30.09 11.96 -3.09
N ASN A 683 -30.25 12.92 -2.19
CA ASN A 683 -29.43 13.02 -0.98
C ASN A 683 -27.92 12.96 -1.32
N SER A 684 -27.19 11.95 -0.86
CA SER A 684 -25.75 11.77 -1.15
C SER A 684 -25.45 10.95 -2.41
N GLU A 685 -26.46 10.42 -3.11
CA GLU A 685 -26.31 9.54 -4.26
C GLU A 685 -26.54 10.27 -5.59
N GLN A 686 -26.01 9.73 -6.70
CA GLN A 686 -26.27 10.20 -8.07
C GLN A 686 -26.55 9.04 -9.04
N PRO A 687 -27.64 8.29 -8.84
CA PRO A 687 -28.00 7.18 -9.70
C PRO A 687 -28.46 7.62 -11.10
N ILE A 688 -28.40 6.66 -12.04
CA ILE A 688 -28.94 6.83 -13.40
C ILE A 688 -30.44 6.60 -13.38
N THR A 689 -31.20 7.46 -14.08
CA THR A 689 -32.67 7.35 -14.19
C THR A 689 -33.10 6.27 -15.19
N PRO A 690 -34.25 5.61 -14.98
CA PRO A 690 -35.16 5.79 -13.85
C PRO A 690 -34.71 4.99 -12.60
N PHE A 691 -34.97 5.52 -11.43
CA PHE A 691 -34.77 4.79 -10.17
C PHE A 691 -35.86 5.16 -9.15
N THR A 692 -36.02 4.32 -8.12
CA THR A 692 -36.97 4.55 -7.05
C THR A 692 -36.27 4.49 -5.71
N ARG A 693 -36.70 5.34 -4.77
CA ARG A 693 -36.24 5.33 -3.37
C ARG A 693 -37.45 5.27 -2.44
N THR A 694 -37.37 4.39 -1.46
CA THR A 694 -38.31 4.34 -0.35
C THR A 694 -37.87 5.35 0.69
N VAL A 695 -38.75 6.23 1.12
CA VAL A 695 -38.49 7.26 2.12
C VAL A 695 -39.64 7.30 3.15
N ILE A 696 -39.39 7.93 4.29
CA ILE A 696 -40.45 8.12 5.31
C ILE A 696 -41.36 9.26 4.86
N VAL A 697 -42.66 9.08 5.01
CA VAL A 697 -43.64 10.12 4.70
C VAL A 697 -43.37 11.36 5.54
N GLY A 698 -43.27 12.51 4.88
CA GLY A 698 -42.95 13.79 5.50
C GLY A 698 -41.47 14.08 5.67
N SER A 699 -40.55 13.15 5.33
CA SER A 699 -39.10 13.40 5.39
C SER A 699 -38.63 14.42 4.36
N GLY A 700 -37.66 15.23 4.77
CA GLY A 700 -36.96 16.17 3.87
C GLY A 700 -35.89 15.46 3.07
N ASN A 701 -35.90 15.62 1.73
CA ASN A 701 -34.93 14.99 0.84
C ASN A 701 -34.36 16.01 -0.14
N SER A 702 -33.06 15.97 -0.39
CA SER A 702 -32.40 16.81 -1.38
C SER A 702 -32.42 16.16 -2.75
N VAL A 703 -32.84 16.90 -3.77
CA VAL A 703 -32.76 16.45 -5.17
C VAL A 703 -31.96 17.44 -6.00
N SER A 704 -31.18 16.90 -6.95
CA SER A 704 -30.39 17.73 -7.87
C SER A 704 -30.39 17.17 -9.29
N ALA A 705 -30.38 18.06 -10.24
CA ALA A 705 -30.30 17.76 -11.67
C ALA A 705 -28.96 18.27 -12.22
N PRO A 706 -27.87 17.48 -12.13
CA PRO A 706 -26.56 17.89 -12.66
C PRO A 706 -26.68 18.34 -14.11
N SER A 707 -26.02 19.41 -14.48
CA SER A 707 -26.11 20.01 -15.81
C SER A 707 -24.81 20.72 -16.17
N PRO A 708 -24.30 20.52 -17.41
CA PRO A 708 -24.84 19.65 -18.48
C PRO A 708 -24.55 18.16 -18.26
N GLN A 709 -25.25 17.31 -19.00
CA GLN A 709 -25.03 15.85 -19.03
C GLN A 709 -25.09 15.32 -20.47
N SER A 710 -24.38 14.23 -20.76
CA SER A 710 -24.37 13.58 -22.08
C SER A 710 -25.37 12.43 -22.14
N ALA A 711 -26.22 12.40 -23.17
CA ALA A 711 -27.10 11.29 -23.49
C ALA A 711 -27.36 11.20 -25.00
N GLY A 712 -27.42 9.98 -25.54
CA GLY A 712 -27.71 9.74 -26.95
C GLY A 712 -26.73 10.41 -27.93
N GLY A 713 -25.47 10.64 -27.51
CA GLY A 713 -24.45 11.30 -28.35
C GLY A 713 -24.55 12.84 -28.37
N GLY A 714 -25.36 13.47 -27.54
CA GLY A 714 -25.47 14.92 -27.39
C GLY A 714 -25.36 15.38 -25.95
N SER A 715 -24.94 16.63 -25.74
CA SER A 715 -24.95 17.30 -24.43
C SER A 715 -26.32 17.94 -24.18
N HIS A 716 -26.79 17.85 -22.95
CA HIS A 716 -28.12 18.32 -22.54
C HIS A 716 -28.00 19.16 -21.27
N SER A 717 -28.58 20.35 -21.26
CA SER A 717 -28.67 21.19 -20.08
C SER A 717 -30.02 21.08 -19.39
N PHE A 718 -30.03 21.17 -18.07
CA PHE A 718 -31.22 21.14 -17.27
C PHE A 718 -32.18 22.28 -17.66
N ALA A 719 -33.47 21.94 -17.81
CA ALA A 719 -34.54 22.90 -18.15
C ALA A 719 -35.51 23.09 -17.00
N SER A 720 -36.06 22.00 -16.44
CA SER A 720 -37.04 22.08 -15.37
C SER A 720 -37.25 20.75 -14.63
N TRP A 721 -37.68 20.82 -13.41
CA TRP A 721 -38.31 19.71 -12.69
C TRP A 721 -39.83 19.69 -12.85
N SER A 722 -40.43 18.53 -12.73
CA SER A 722 -41.91 18.35 -12.83
C SER A 722 -42.68 19.00 -11.69
N ASP A 723 -42.05 19.25 -10.55
CA ASP A 723 -42.59 19.97 -9.41
C ASP A 723 -42.33 21.48 -9.43
N GLY A 724 -41.56 21.95 -10.45
CA GLY A 724 -41.22 23.35 -10.62
C GLY A 724 -40.06 23.82 -9.75
N GLY A 725 -39.36 22.91 -9.05
CA GLY A 725 -38.18 23.21 -8.24
C GLY A 725 -36.99 23.68 -9.05
N ALA A 726 -36.03 24.35 -8.38
CA ALA A 726 -34.74 24.72 -8.97
C ALA A 726 -33.90 23.46 -9.33
N ALA A 727 -32.82 23.60 -10.08
CA ALA A 727 -31.96 22.46 -10.43
C ALA A 727 -31.56 21.64 -9.21
N THR A 728 -31.28 22.28 -8.08
CA THR A 728 -31.11 21.63 -6.77
C THR A 728 -32.10 22.25 -5.79
N HIS A 729 -32.90 21.43 -5.13
CA HIS A 729 -33.89 21.88 -4.15
C HIS A 729 -34.27 20.76 -3.16
N GLN A 730 -34.97 21.13 -2.10
CA GLN A 730 -35.51 20.19 -1.13
C GLN A 730 -36.92 19.79 -1.50
N ILE A 731 -37.27 18.52 -1.36
CA ILE A 731 -38.60 17.97 -1.46
C ILE A 731 -39.01 17.37 -0.12
N VAL A 732 -40.27 17.51 0.23
CA VAL A 732 -40.90 16.83 1.39
C VAL A 732 -41.65 15.62 0.86
N ALA A 733 -41.35 14.45 1.39
CA ALA A 733 -41.90 13.18 0.92
C ALA A 733 -43.45 13.17 1.10
N PRO A 734 -44.23 13.10 0.01
CA PRO A 734 -45.70 13.12 0.08
C PRO A 734 -46.23 11.79 0.66
N ALA A 735 -47.52 11.79 1.01
CA ALA A 735 -48.16 10.59 1.55
C ALA A 735 -48.45 9.50 0.50
N THR A 736 -48.34 9.83 -0.78
CA THR A 736 -48.58 8.91 -1.91
C THR A 736 -47.36 8.82 -2.83
N ALA A 737 -47.19 7.67 -3.47
CA ALA A 737 -46.10 7.48 -4.43
C ALA A 737 -46.10 8.56 -5.50
N THR A 738 -44.99 9.20 -5.72
CA THR A 738 -44.85 10.36 -6.61
C THR A 738 -43.64 10.16 -7.53
N THR A 739 -43.80 10.64 -8.77
CA THR A 739 -42.73 10.62 -9.76
C THR A 739 -42.26 12.04 -10.00
N TYR A 740 -40.92 12.24 -9.87
CA TYR A 740 -40.25 13.49 -10.20
C TYR A 740 -39.50 13.32 -11.51
N THR A 741 -39.71 14.24 -12.45
CA THR A 741 -39.06 14.17 -13.76
C THR A 741 -38.21 15.41 -13.97
N ALA A 742 -36.91 15.20 -14.20
CA ALA A 742 -36.01 16.28 -14.63
C ALA A 742 -36.01 16.34 -16.15
N THR A 743 -36.38 17.47 -16.70
CA THR A 743 -36.37 17.71 -18.16
C THR A 743 -35.06 18.44 -18.52
N TYR A 744 -34.41 17.93 -19.56
CA TYR A 744 -33.20 18.53 -20.13
C TYR A 744 -33.43 18.87 -21.60
N GLN A 745 -32.73 19.90 -22.05
CA GLN A 745 -32.76 20.34 -23.45
C GLN A 745 -31.38 20.15 -24.08
N PRO A 746 -31.30 19.82 -25.39
CA PRO A 746 -30.03 19.73 -26.08
C PRO A 746 -29.24 21.03 -26.00
N THR A 747 -27.98 20.95 -25.61
CA THR A 747 -27.08 22.10 -25.63
C THR A 747 -26.66 22.34 -27.09
N ALA A 748 -26.65 23.60 -27.53
CA ALA A 748 -26.23 23.93 -28.88
C ALA A 748 -24.77 23.49 -29.09
N ALA A 749 -24.49 22.80 -30.20
CA ALA A 749 -23.14 22.33 -30.52
C ALA A 749 -22.19 23.53 -30.65
N VAL A 750 -21.05 23.51 -29.99
CA VAL A 750 -20.01 24.53 -30.12
C VAL A 750 -19.40 24.43 -31.51
N PRO A 751 -19.46 25.49 -32.36
CA PRO A 751 -19.01 25.39 -33.75
C PRO A 751 -17.53 24.99 -33.86
N GLY A 752 -17.28 23.88 -34.55
CA GLY A 752 -15.95 23.37 -34.81
C GLY A 752 -15.29 22.54 -33.67
N LEU A 753 -15.88 22.43 -32.50
CA LEU A 753 -15.37 21.56 -31.43
C LEU A 753 -15.50 20.08 -31.85
N VAL A 754 -14.39 19.36 -31.84
CA VAL A 754 -14.32 17.98 -32.31
C VAL A 754 -13.96 16.99 -31.21
N ALA A 755 -13.34 17.44 -30.10
CA ALA A 755 -13.11 16.66 -28.90
C ALA A 755 -12.94 17.59 -27.69
N ALA A 756 -13.44 17.18 -26.51
CA ALA A 756 -13.31 17.93 -25.27
C ALA A 756 -13.27 17.00 -24.05
N TYR A 757 -12.30 17.22 -23.17
CA TYR A 757 -12.06 16.35 -22.00
C TYR A 757 -11.92 17.22 -20.75
N GLY A 758 -12.93 17.20 -19.87
CA GLY A 758 -12.95 17.92 -18.60
C GLY A 758 -12.31 17.17 -17.44
N MET A 759 -11.95 15.90 -17.65
CA MET A 759 -11.24 15.03 -16.67
C MET A 759 -11.85 15.03 -15.27
N ASN A 760 -13.18 15.03 -15.18
CA ASN A 760 -13.97 15.14 -13.95
C ASN A 760 -14.58 13.81 -13.48
N GLU A 761 -14.30 12.69 -14.14
CA GLU A 761 -14.89 11.37 -13.80
C GLU A 761 -14.43 10.85 -12.44
N GLY A 762 -13.22 11.17 -12.03
CA GLY A 762 -12.66 10.85 -10.71
C GLY A 762 -12.33 9.37 -10.47
N VAL A 763 -12.83 8.46 -11.30
CA VAL A 763 -12.65 7.01 -11.22
C VAL A 763 -12.69 6.36 -12.60
N GLY A 764 -12.17 5.15 -12.72
CA GLY A 764 -12.21 4.38 -13.96
C GLY A 764 -10.98 4.55 -14.83
N SER A 765 -10.94 3.80 -15.95
CA SER A 765 -9.81 3.71 -16.89
C SER A 765 -10.03 4.47 -18.21
N THR A 766 -11.05 5.31 -18.28
CA THR A 766 -11.39 6.10 -19.48
C THR A 766 -11.72 7.53 -19.13
N VAL A 767 -11.53 8.44 -20.10
CA VAL A 767 -11.97 9.84 -20.05
C VAL A 767 -12.97 10.07 -21.18
N ALA A 768 -14.12 10.66 -20.86
CA ALA A 768 -15.22 10.85 -21.79
C ALA A 768 -14.99 12.09 -22.67
N ASP A 769 -15.44 12.03 -23.94
CA ASP A 769 -15.47 13.16 -24.84
C ASP A 769 -16.78 13.97 -24.69
N ALA A 770 -16.68 15.12 -24.03
CA ALA A 770 -17.82 16.01 -23.79
C ALA A 770 -18.26 16.82 -25.04
N SER A 771 -17.51 16.78 -26.14
CA SER A 771 -17.89 17.46 -27.40
C SER A 771 -19.10 16.81 -28.09
N GLY A 772 -19.41 15.56 -27.72
CA GLY A 772 -20.39 14.72 -28.43
C GLY A 772 -19.80 14.03 -29.66
N GLY A 773 -18.50 14.19 -29.96
CA GLY A 773 -17.80 13.55 -31.07
C GLY A 773 -17.51 12.06 -30.87
N GLY A 774 -17.66 11.54 -29.65
CA GLY A 774 -17.46 10.14 -29.29
C GLY A 774 -15.99 9.68 -29.23
N ASN A 775 -15.05 10.60 -29.11
CA ASN A 775 -13.60 10.36 -29.08
C ASN A 775 -13.12 10.00 -27.66
N THR A 776 -13.70 8.98 -27.04
CA THR A 776 -13.34 8.53 -25.68
C THR A 776 -11.88 8.12 -25.58
N GLY A 777 -11.18 8.60 -24.53
CA GLY A 777 -9.78 8.26 -24.24
C GLY A 777 -9.64 7.12 -23.25
N THR A 778 -8.61 6.27 -23.43
CA THR A 778 -8.20 5.21 -22.50
C THR A 778 -6.96 5.65 -21.73
N LEU A 779 -6.98 5.49 -20.44
CA LEU A 779 -5.92 5.85 -19.51
C LEU A 779 -4.83 4.78 -19.47
N THR A 780 -3.58 5.19 -19.41
CA THR A 780 -2.41 4.33 -19.20
C THR A 780 -1.51 4.97 -18.16
N SER A 781 -1.29 4.30 -17.03
CA SER A 781 -0.43 4.77 -15.92
C SER A 781 -0.71 6.20 -15.45
N THR A 782 -1.95 6.66 -15.56
CA THR A 782 -2.43 7.95 -15.06
C THR A 782 -3.29 7.74 -13.83
N THR A 783 -3.36 8.73 -12.95
CA THR A 783 -4.21 8.72 -11.76
C THR A 783 -5.14 9.93 -11.73
N TRP A 784 -6.35 9.74 -11.22
CA TRP A 784 -7.29 10.82 -10.99
C TRP A 784 -6.83 11.73 -9.86
N ASN A 785 -7.01 13.02 -10.00
CA ASN A 785 -6.64 14.02 -9.01
C ASN A 785 -7.79 15.02 -8.83
N THR A 786 -8.13 15.34 -7.58
CA THR A 786 -9.23 16.24 -7.23
C THR A 786 -8.86 17.72 -7.29
N SER A 787 -7.60 18.04 -7.58
CA SER A 787 -7.08 19.42 -7.64
C SER A 787 -6.90 19.89 -9.08
N GLY A 788 -7.93 19.74 -9.91
CA GLY A 788 -7.99 20.24 -11.27
C GLY A 788 -7.98 21.77 -11.35
N ARG A 789 -7.88 22.30 -12.56
CA ARG A 789 -8.13 23.70 -12.82
C ARG A 789 -9.60 24.03 -12.62
N TYR A 790 -10.46 23.11 -13.09
CA TYR A 790 -11.91 23.13 -12.89
C TYR A 790 -12.35 21.72 -12.47
N GLY A 791 -12.66 21.51 -11.19
CA GLY A 791 -13.04 20.20 -10.69
C GLY A 791 -11.88 19.21 -10.57
N GLY A 792 -11.93 18.11 -11.31
CA GLY A 792 -10.89 17.09 -11.35
C GLY A 792 -9.79 17.37 -12.36
N ALA A 793 -8.76 16.51 -12.39
CA ALA A 793 -7.70 16.47 -13.40
C ALA A 793 -7.11 15.06 -13.47
N LEU A 794 -6.24 14.82 -14.47
CA LEU A 794 -5.41 13.62 -14.51
C LEU A 794 -3.95 13.95 -14.20
N SER A 795 -3.33 13.09 -13.39
CA SER A 795 -1.92 13.16 -13.02
C SER A 795 -1.09 12.25 -13.91
N PHE A 796 0.04 12.79 -14.40
CA PHE A 796 0.99 12.14 -15.30
C PHE A 796 2.36 12.05 -14.64
N ASN A 797 3.00 10.87 -14.70
CA ASN A 797 4.21 10.53 -13.95
C ASN A 797 5.54 10.94 -14.61
N GLY A 798 5.49 11.44 -15.85
CA GLY A 798 6.69 11.89 -16.60
C GLY A 798 7.51 10.78 -17.26
N THR A 799 7.10 9.50 -17.15
CA THR A 799 7.86 8.35 -17.66
C THR A 799 7.06 7.36 -18.49
N SER A 800 5.77 7.15 -18.17
CA SER A 800 4.96 6.10 -18.81
C SER A 800 3.47 6.45 -18.96
N SER A 801 3.05 7.62 -18.45
CA SER A 801 1.63 8.00 -18.41
C SER A 801 1.18 8.70 -19.70
N TRP A 802 0.04 8.26 -20.22
CA TRP A 802 -0.68 8.96 -21.30
C TRP A 802 -2.16 8.56 -21.36
N ILE A 803 -2.92 9.31 -22.13
CA ILE A 803 -4.25 8.94 -22.59
C ILE A 803 -4.15 8.60 -24.08
N THR A 804 -4.77 7.50 -24.49
CA THR A 804 -4.89 7.10 -25.89
C THR A 804 -6.31 7.32 -26.36
N ILE A 805 -6.47 8.16 -27.38
CA ILE A 805 -7.72 8.33 -28.12
C ILE A 805 -7.53 7.66 -29.49
N PRO A 806 -8.35 6.65 -29.84
CA PRO A 806 -8.30 6.03 -31.16
C PRO A 806 -8.45 7.04 -32.28
N ASP A 807 -7.90 6.74 -33.43
CA ASP A 807 -8.07 7.63 -34.57
C ASP A 807 -9.54 7.73 -35.00
N ALA A 808 -9.97 8.97 -35.30
CA ALA A 808 -11.27 9.27 -35.83
C ALA A 808 -11.15 10.34 -36.94
N PRO A 809 -12.03 10.35 -37.94
CA PRO A 809 -12.03 11.38 -39.01
C PRO A 809 -12.10 12.81 -38.46
N SER A 810 -12.80 13.02 -37.36
CA SER A 810 -12.92 14.31 -36.66
C SER A 810 -11.59 14.82 -36.12
N LEU A 811 -10.65 13.96 -35.79
CA LEU A 811 -9.34 14.26 -35.24
C LEU A 811 -8.26 14.47 -36.32
N ARG A 812 -8.60 14.25 -37.58
CA ARG A 812 -7.71 14.47 -38.73
C ARG A 812 -7.83 15.91 -39.23
N LEU A 813 -7.35 16.85 -38.40
CA LEU A 813 -7.41 18.30 -38.68
C LEU A 813 -6.52 18.64 -39.88
N THR A 814 -7.00 19.47 -40.83
CA THR A 814 -6.28 19.76 -42.11
C THR A 814 -5.98 21.25 -42.29
N THR A 815 -6.99 22.07 -42.60
CA THR A 815 -6.84 23.46 -42.95
C THR A 815 -7.19 24.45 -41.83
N GLY A 816 -7.72 23.90 -40.71
CA GLY A 816 -8.01 24.65 -39.50
C GLY A 816 -7.78 23.78 -38.27
N MET A 817 -7.18 24.32 -37.26
CA MET A 817 -6.90 23.61 -36.00
C MET A 817 -6.88 24.60 -34.85
N THR A 818 -7.46 24.17 -33.73
CA THR A 818 -7.07 24.63 -32.40
C THR A 818 -6.92 23.42 -31.49
N VAL A 819 -5.82 23.41 -30.74
CA VAL A 819 -5.55 22.42 -29.65
C VAL A 819 -5.22 23.22 -28.41
N GLU A 820 -5.96 23.03 -27.36
CA GLU A 820 -5.73 23.70 -26.09
C GLU A 820 -5.89 22.79 -24.88
N ALA A 821 -5.24 23.17 -23.78
CA ALA A 821 -5.26 22.44 -22.53
C ALA A 821 -4.82 23.32 -21.37
N TRP A 822 -5.30 23.05 -20.18
CA TRP A 822 -4.67 23.49 -18.95
C TRP A 822 -3.60 22.47 -18.51
N ALA A 823 -2.40 22.96 -18.24
CA ALA A 823 -1.27 22.18 -17.81
C ALA A 823 -0.64 22.75 -16.54
N ARG A 824 -0.31 21.88 -15.57
CA ARG A 824 0.40 22.21 -14.34
C ARG A 824 1.64 21.32 -14.24
N PRO A 825 2.74 21.70 -14.89
CA PRO A 825 3.95 20.88 -14.95
C PRO A 825 4.70 20.88 -13.62
N THR A 826 5.25 19.72 -13.23
CA THR A 826 6.25 19.61 -12.15
C THR A 826 7.68 19.77 -12.69
N THR A 827 7.87 19.56 -13.98
CA THR A 827 9.10 19.85 -14.72
C THR A 827 8.78 20.28 -16.16
N VAL A 828 9.58 21.16 -16.72
CA VAL A 828 9.54 21.55 -18.14
C VAL A 828 10.84 21.20 -18.87
N THR A 829 11.76 20.50 -18.20
CA THR A 829 13.04 20.09 -18.78
C THR A 829 12.83 19.05 -19.88
N GLY A 830 13.38 19.33 -21.06
CA GLY A 830 13.22 18.49 -22.24
C GLY A 830 11.78 18.50 -22.80
N TRP A 831 11.52 17.58 -23.71
CA TRP A 831 10.22 17.50 -24.39
C TRP A 831 9.14 16.94 -23.44
N ARG A 832 8.04 17.69 -23.28
CA ARG A 832 6.91 17.40 -22.40
C ARG A 832 5.59 17.48 -23.16
N THR A 833 5.21 16.37 -23.77
CA THR A 833 4.01 16.31 -24.61
C THR A 833 2.73 16.51 -23.79
N VAL A 834 1.95 17.56 -24.13
CA VAL A 834 0.59 17.78 -23.58
C VAL A 834 -0.44 17.11 -24.47
N VAL A 835 -0.45 17.42 -25.77
CA VAL A 835 -1.33 16.80 -26.77
C VAL A 835 -0.52 16.53 -28.03
N MET A 836 -0.68 15.35 -28.64
CA MET A 836 -0.05 14.98 -29.90
C MET A 836 -0.95 14.08 -30.75
N LYS A 837 -1.24 14.47 -31.98
CA LYS A 837 -1.76 13.58 -33.00
C LYS A 837 -0.61 12.92 -33.71
N GLN A 838 -0.47 11.63 -33.56
CA GLN A 838 0.61 10.86 -34.19
C GLN A 838 0.35 10.66 -35.70
N HIS A 839 1.43 10.53 -36.46
CA HIS A 839 1.46 10.21 -37.87
C HIS A 839 2.56 9.16 -38.13
N ALA A 840 2.44 8.34 -39.14
CA ALA A 840 3.39 7.28 -39.46
C ALA A 840 4.85 7.75 -39.62
N ALA A 841 5.05 9.03 -39.93
CA ALA A 841 6.37 9.64 -40.11
C ALA A 841 6.71 10.70 -39.04
N GLY A 842 6.02 10.69 -37.90
CA GLY A 842 6.21 11.66 -36.80
C GLY A 842 4.90 12.17 -36.22
N GLU A 843 4.74 13.47 -36.02
CA GLU A 843 3.50 14.11 -35.60
C GLU A 843 2.73 14.73 -36.76
N ALA A 844 1.41 14.76 -36.68
CA ALA A 844 0.55 15.59 -37.51
C ALA A 844 0.45 17.00 -36.92
N TYR A 845 0.14 17.07 -35.62
CA TYR A 845 0.15 18.29 -34.83
C TYR A 845 0.47 17.96 -33.36
N THR A 846 1.11 18.89 -32.68
CA THR A 846 1.48 18.71 -31.26
C THR A 846 1.43 20.02 -30.48
N LEU A 847 1.21 19.90 -29.16
CA LEU A 847 1.32 20.96 -28.15
C LEU A 847 2.11 20.40 -26.97
N THR A 848 3.19 21.07 -26.58
CA THR A 848 4.08 20.62 -25.50
C THR A 848 4.28 21.70 -24.45
N ALA A 849 4.47 21.32 -23.21
CA ALA A 849 4.78 22.23 -22.11
C ALA A 849 6.28 22.48 -21.92
N GLY A 850 7.13 21.67 -22.54
CA GLY A 850 8.58 21.79 -22.57
C GLY A 850 9.14 21.26 -23.88
N SER A 851 10.31 21.72 -24.26
CA SER A 851 11.06 21.41 -25.48
C SER A 851 12.56 21.39 -25.16
N ASP A 852 13.45 21.26 -26.16
CA ASP A 852 14.91 21.39 -25.98
C ASP A 852 15.33 22.69 -25.32
N THR A 853 14.49 23.73 -25.44
CA THR A 853 14.69 25.03 -24.77
C THR A 853 13.96 25.14 -23.43
N ASN A 854 13.35 24.04 -22.95
CA ASN A 854 12.53 23.96 -21.73
C ASN A 854 11.33 24.92 -21.73
N ARG A 855 10.76 25.23 -22.90
CA ARG A 855 9.67 26.21 -23.12
C ARG A 855 8.51 25.51 -23.84
N PRO A 856 7.27 26.01 -23.66
CA PRO A 856 6.14 25.56 -24.47
C PRO A 856 6.43 25.62 -25.97
N HIS A 857 5.96 24.62 -26.67
CA HIS A 857 6.21 24.52 -28.10
C HIS A 857 5.01 23.86 -28.78
N THR A 858 4.81 24.20 -30.05
CA THR A 858 3.81 23.55 -30.90
C THR A 858 4.37 23.33 -32.30
N ALA A 859 3.96 22.22 -32.92
CA ALA A 859 4.34 21.90 -34.27
C ALA A 859 3.16 21.35 -35.06
N ILE A 860 3.19 21.57 -36.38
CA ILE A 860 2.32 20.96 -37.37
C ILE A 860 3.15 20.47 -38.56
N HIS A 861 2.75 19.34 -39.11
CA HIS A 861 3.41 18.80 -40.29
C HIS A 861 2.53 18.97 -41.54
N THR A 862 2.93 19.85 -42.44
CA THR A 862 2.28 20.02 -43.77
C THR A 862 3.12 19.28 -44.84
N THR A 863 3.68 19.97 -45.83
CA THR A 863 4.70 19.39 -46.76
C THR A 863 6.08 19.31 -46.08
N SER A 864 6.31 20.07 -45.02
CA SER A 864 7.48 20.03 -44.13
C SER A 864 7.02 20.43 -42.71
N LEU A 865 7.85 20.24 -41.73
CA LEU A 865 7.59 20.66 -40.35
C LEU A 865 7.45 22.17 -40.28
N GLY A 866 6.49 22.64 -39.54
CA GLY A 866 6.32 24.03 -39.12
C GLY A 866 6.13 24.06 -37.62
N ASP A 867 7.02 24.71 -36.92
CA ASP A 867 7.07 24.68 -35.47
C ASP A 867 7.36 26.08 -34.88
N ILE A 868 6.97 26.30 -33.64
CA ILE A 868 7.27 27.51 -32.88
C ILE A 868 7.34 27.22 -31.38
N GLY A 869 8.25 27.92 -30.70
CA GLY A 869 8.39 27.89 -29.24
C GLY A 869 8.00 29.18 -28.58
N ALA A 870 7.54 29.13 -27.35
CA ALA A 870 7.28 30.31 -26.54
C ALA A 870 8.60 31.02 -26.11
N PRO A 871 8.57 32.31 -25.81
CA PRO A 871 9.76 33.06 -25.39
C PRO A 871 10.18 32.72 -23.94
N SER A 872 9.26 32.19 -23.12
CA SER A 872 9.49 31.95 -21.70
C SER A 872 9.03 30.56 -21.30
N GLN A 873 9.64 29.99 -20.22
CA GLN A 873 9.23 28.73 -19.59
C GLN A 873 7.91 28.92 -18.84
N LEU A 874 7.17 27.80 -18.64
CA LEU A 874 6.03 27.78 -17.74
C LEU A 874 6.48 27.75 -16.27
N PRO A 875 5.71 28.39 -15.38
CA PRO A 875 5.94 28.24 -13.94
C PRO A 875 5.64 26.80 -13.50
N LEU A 876 6.54 26.23 -12.71
CA LEU A 876 6.35 24.88 -12.16
C LEU A 876 5.28 24.89 -11.07
N ASN A 877 4.54 23.81 -10.97
CA ASN A 877 3.47 23.61 -9.99
C ASN A 877 2.35 24.67 -10.02
N ALA A 878 2.22 25.38 -11.11
CA ALA A 878 1.17 26.37 -11.36
C ALA A 878 0.42 26.06 -12.66
N TRP A 879 -0.89 26.29 -12.67
CA TRP A 879 -1.71 26.11 -13.84
C TRP A 879 -1.39 27.16 -14.92
N SER A 880 -1.16 26.71 -16.13
CA SER A 880 -0.99 27.53 -17.33
C SER A 880 -1.89 26.99 -18.43
N HIS A 881 -2.63 27.87 -19.10
CA HIS A 881 -3.37 27.51 -20.29
C HIS A 881 -2.45 27.57 -21.51
N LEU A 882 -2.44 26.54 -22.30
CA LEU A 882 -1.70 26.48 -23.58
C LEU A 882 -2.71 26.28 -24.69
N ALA A 883 -2.55 27.07 -25.79
CA ALA A 883 -3.32 26.87 -27.00
C ALA A 883 -2.45 27.04 -28.24
N ALA A 884 -2.70 26.23 -29.25
CA ALA A 884 -2.11 26.34 -30.57
C ALA A 884 -3.20 26.44 -31.61
N THR A 885 -3.14 27.45 -32.49
CA THR A 885 -4.09 27.63 -33.61
C THR A 885 -3.39 27.58 -34.95
N TYR A 886 -4.06 27.04 -35.94
CA TYR A 886 -3.63 27.01 -37.31
C TYR A 886 -4.78 27.33 -38.27
N ASP A 887 -4.58 28.23 -39.25
CA ASP A 887 -5.58 28.75 -40.19
C ASP A 887 -5.23 28.47 -41.66
N ALA A 888 -4.47 27.39 -41.93
CA ALA A 888 -3.88 27.03 -43.24
C ALA A 888 -2.75 27.97 -43.71
N THR A 889 -2.46 29.02 -42.98
CA THR A 889 -1.43 30.02 -43.35
C THR A 889 -0.48 30.36 -42.23
N THR A 890 -0.94 30.28 -40.99
CA THR A 890 -0.19 30.74 -39.81
C THR A 890 -0.45 29.82 -38.62
N LEU A 891 0.64 29.30 -38.07
CA LEU A 891 0.65 28.63 -36.78
C LEU A 891 0.90 29.64 -35.66
N ARG A 892 0.07 29.68 -34.63
CA ARG A 892 0.20 30.59 -33.49
C ARG A 892 0.20 29.79 -32.20
N LEU A 893 1.01 30.20 -31.23
CA LEU A 893 1.06 29.68 -29.90
C LEU A 893 0.60 30.70 -28.87
N TYR A 894 -0.27 30.28 -27.96
CA TYR A 894 -0.81 31.12 -26.88
C TYR A 894 -0.45 30.51 -25.52
N VAL A 895 -0.13 31.39 -24.58
CA VAL A 895 0.05 31.02 -23.16
C VAL A 895 -0.84 31.95 -22.33
N ASN A 896 -1.70 31.34 -21.49
CA ASN A 896 -2.69 32.07 -20.68
C ASN A 896 -3.53 33.08 -21.49
N GLY A 897 -4.02 32.64 -22.66
CA GLY A 897 -4.85 33.41 -23.55
C GLY A 897 -4.11 34.50 -24.36
N THR A 898 -2.81 34.71 -24.12
CA THR A 898 -2.00 35.71 -24.84
C THR A 898 -1.19 35.02 -25.94
N GLN A 899 -1.23 35.54 -27.18
CA GLN A 899 -0.38 35.04 -28.25
C GLN A 899 1.09 35.36 -27.95
N VAL A 900 1.94 34.34 -27.87
CA VAL A 900 3.36 34.48 -27.51
C VAL A 900 4.31 34.22 -28.67
N ALA A 901 3.83 33.52 -29.73
CA ALA A 901 4.62 33.24 -30.92
C ALA A 901 3.74 32.97 -32.13
N GLN A 902 4.27 33.17 -33.35
CA GLN A 902 3.64 32.74 -34.60
C GLN A 902 4.69 32.39 -35.65
N ASN A 903 4.30 31.50 -36.59
CA ASN A 903 5.09 31.09 -37.74
C ASN A 903 4.19 31.02 -39.00
N TYR A 904 4.61 31.61 -40.08
CA TYR A 904 3.90 31.51 -41.37
C TYR A 904 4.19 30.12 -41.96
N LYS A 905 3.16 29.30 -42.01
CA LYS A 905 3.21 27.93 -42.52
C LYS A 905 1.97 27.67 -43.37
N THR A 906 2.13 27.36 -44.61
CA THR A 906 0.99 27.17 -45.54
C THR A 906 0.77 25.66 -45.81
N GLY A 907 -0.45 25.33 -46.21
CA GLY A 907 -0.83 24.01 -46.67
C GLY A 907 -1.66 23.20 -45.66
N ALA A 908 -2.20 22.09 -46.10
CA ALA A 908 -2.96 21.19 -45.21
C ALA A 908 -2.02 20.41 -44.29
N ILE A 909 -2.39 20.28 -43.02
CA ILE A 909 -1.73 19.37 -42.03
C ILE A 909 -1.87 17.96 -42.59
N ARG A 910 -0.78 17.19 -42.52
CA ARG A 910 -0.79 15.78 -42.90
C ARG A 910 -1.64 14.96 -41.92
N THR A 911 -2.43 14.05 -42.44
CA THR A 911 -3.29 13.18 -41.62
C THR A 911 -3.15 11.72 -42.05
N ASP A 912 -3.20 10.84 -41.07
CA ASP A 912 -3.35 9.39 -41.25
C ASP A 912 -4.16 8.82 -40.08
N ASN A 913 -4.09 7.51 -39.88
CA ASN A 913 -4.81 6.79 -38.83
C ASN A 913 -4.03 6.70 -37.49
N GLY A 914 -3.01 7.52 -37.27
CA GLY A 914 -2.29 7.58 -35.99
C GLY A 914 -3.20 8.05 -34.86
N VAL A 915 -2.96 7.57 -33.66
CA VAL A 915 -3.75 7.91 -32.48
C VAL A 915 -3.53 9.35 -32.02
N LEU A 916 -4.50 9.91 -31.30
CA LEU A 916 -4.29 11.11 -30.50
C LEU A 916 -3.82 10.72 -29.10
N ARG A 917 -2.80 11.38 -28.60
CA ARG A 917 -2.23 11.19 -27.26
C ARG A 917 -2.36 12.47 -26.44
N ILE A 918 -2.64 12.30 -25.14
CA ILE A 918 -2.56 13.38 -24.16
C ILE A 918 -1.60 12.93 -23.06
N GLY A 919 -0.65 13.79 -22.69
CA GLY A 919 0.30 13.59 -21.62
C GLY A 919 1.51 12.70 -21.95
N GLY A 920 1.67 12.28 -23.20
CA GLY A 920 2.85 11.56 -23.65
C GLY A 920 2.73 11.06 -25.08
N ASN A 921 3.82 10.54 -25.66
CA ASN A 921 3.82 9.96 -26.99
C ASN A 921 4.71 8.73 -27.06
N SER A 922 4.39 7.82 -28.00
CA SER A 922 5.14 6.57 -28.22
C SER A 922 6.14 6.68 -29.37
N LEU A 923 6.24 7.82 -30.03
CA LEU A 923 7.18 8.02 -31.14
C LEU A 923 8.59 8.28 -30.62
N TRP A 924 8.69 9.11 -29.57
CA TRP A 924 9.97 9.53 -29.00
C TRP A 924 10.07 9.26 -27.48
N GLY A 925 9.03 8.70 -26.86
CA GLY A 925 9.03 8.44 -25.43
C GLY A 925 9.01 9.70 -24.59
N GLU A 926 8.32 10.73 -25.04
CA GLU A 926 8.22 12.03 -24.35
C GLU A 926 6.97 12.08 -23.48
N TYR A 927 7.15 12.25 -22.19
CA TYR A 927 6.08 12.18 -21.20
C TYR A 927 5.96 13.48 -20.42
N PHE A 928 4.73 13.92 -20.21
CA PHE A 928 4.41 15.02 -19.32
C PHE A 928 4.47 14.59 -17.86
N ALA A 929 5.02 15.42 -17.01
CA ALA A 929 5.02 15.24 -15.56
C ALA A 929 4.22 16.35 -14.91
N GLY A 930 3.15 16.01 -14.20
CA GLY A 930 2.26 16.97 -13.54
C GLY A 930 0.78 16.71 -13.84
N LEU A 931 -0.06 17.73 -13.78
CA LEU A 931 -1.50 17.64 -14.02
C LEU A 931 -1.88 18.25 -15.38
N ILE A 932 -2.77 17.58 -16.09
CA ILE A 932 -3.45 18.12 -17.28
C ILE A 932 -4.96 18.11 -17.03
N ASP A 933 -5.63 19.13 -17.53
CA ASP A 933 -7.06 19.35 -17.38
C ASP A 933 -7.60 20.11 -18.59
N GLU A 934 -8.92 20.05 -18.84
CA GLU A 934 -9.64 20.92 -19.77
C GLU A 934 -9.08 20.91 -21.20
N VAL A 935 -8.89 19.76 -21.81
CA VAL A 935 -8.35 19.63 -23.16
C VAL A 935 -9.46 19.80 -24.20
N ARG A 936 -9.26 20.70 -25.18
CA ARG A 936 -10.19 20.91 -26.30
C ARG A 936 -9.47 20.88 -27.64
N LEU A 937 -10.15 20.32 -28.66
CA LEU A 937 -9.70 20.28 -30.02
C LEU A 937 -10.80 20.82 -30.93
N TYR A 938 -10.43 21.76 -31.85
CA TYR A 938 -11.32 22.33 -32.84
C TYR A 938 -10.78 22.13 -34.26
N ASN A 939 -11.66 21.93 -35.23
CA ASN A 939 -11.32 21.82 -36.64
C ASN A 939 -11.22 23.18 -37.35
N ARG A 940 -11.06 24.24 -36.58
CA ARG A 940 -10.85 25.61 -37.05
C ARG A 940 -9.86 26.37 -36.14
N ALA A 941 -9.26 27.41 -36.64
CA ALA A 941 -8.53 28.34 -35.78
C ALA A 941 -9.51 29.18 -34.97
N LEU A 942 -9.40 29.15 -33.64
CA LEU A 942 -10.11 30.06 -32.76
C LEU A 942 -9.48 31.47 -32.82
N THR A 943 -10.32 32.46 -32.64
CA THR A 943 -9.89 33.81 -32.38
C THR A 943 -9.34 33.97 -30.97
N PRO A 944 -8.51 35.00 -30.68
CA PRO A 944 -8.05 35.28 -29.32
C PRO A 944 -9.18 35.43 -28.29
N ALA A 945 -10.32 36.00 -28.71
CA ALA A 945 -11.50 36.14 -27.84
C ALA A 945 -12.16 34.82 -27.50
N GLU A 946 -12.21 33.86 -28.43
CA GLU A 946 -12.73 32.55 -28.22
C GLU A 946 -11.79 31.72 -27.29
N ILE A 947 -10.47 31.78 -27.49
CA ILE A 947 -9.48 31.19 -26.60
C ILE A 947 -9.62 31.75 -25.17
N GLN A 948 -9.87 33.07 -25.05
CA GLN A 948 -10.09 33.73 -23.76
C GLN A 948 -11.40 33.25 -23.10
N THR A 949 -12.42 32.95 -23.90
CA THR A 949 -13.68 32.38 -23.44
C THR A 949 -13.45 30.97 -22.91
N ASP A 950 -12.76 30.09 -23.68
CA ASP A 950 -12.48 28.70 -23.31
C ASP A 950 -11.57 28.59 -22.09
N LEU A 951 -10.58 29.49 -21.98
CA LEU A 951 -9.73 29.60 -20.80
C LEU A 951 -10.54 29.81 -19.49
N ASN A 952 -11.70 30.53 -19.58
CA ASN A 952 -12.53 30.85 -18.41
C ASN A 952 -13.77 29.96 -18.27
N THR A 953 -13.98 29.01 -19.17
CA THR A 953 -15.19 28.17 -19.19
C THR A 953 -14.78 26.72 -19.07
N PRO A 954 -15.23 25.98 -18.03
CA PRO A 954 -14.93 24.55 -17.92
C PRO A 954 -15.58 23.76 -19.06
N VAL A 955 -14.93 22.64 -19.43
CA VAL A 955 -15.54 21.57 -20.23
C VAL A 955 -16.65 20.96 -19.38
N GLY A 956 -17.86 20.98 -19.85
CA GLY A 956 -19.06 20.58 -19.15
C GLY A 956 -19.21 19.07 -18.96
#